data_6d1927df10199e6af892dae0ef11c179
#
_entry.id   6d1927df10199e6af892dae0ef11c179
#
_cell.length_a   1.000
_cell.length_b   1.000
_cell.length_c   1.000
_cell.angle_alpha   90.00
_cell.angle_beta   90.00
_cell.angle_gamma   90.00
#
_symmetry.space_group_name_H-M   'P 1'
#
loop_
_entity.id
_entity.type
_entity.pdbx_description
1 polymer ?
#
loop_
_entity_poly.entity_id
_entity_poly.type
_entity_poly.pdbx_seq_one_letter_code
_entity_poly.pdbx_strand_id
1 'polypeptide(L)'
;MDLLTRIGGPRDLDRLSLEQLEQLAEEIRTFLVDAVSKTGGHLGPNLGVVELTIALHRVFESPRDKVLFDTGHQSYVHKLLTGRQDFSKLKSKGGLSGYPSRAESEHDVIENSHASTVLGWADGLAKANEVLKKDDRVVAVIGDGALTGGMAWEALNNIAAAKDRPLVIVVNDNERSYAPTIGGLANHLATLRTTDGYERFLARGKDILERTPVVGRPLYETLHGAKKGLKDFIAPQGMFEDLGLKYVGPIDGHDIEALESALQRAKRFGGPVIVHCITEKGRGYTPALQDEADRFHAVGKIHPDTGLPISTSGLDWTSVFGEEMVKLGHEREDIVAITAAMLQPVGLGKFEEAFPDRIYDVGIAEQHGAVSAAGLATGGLHPVFAVYATFLNRAFDQVLMDVALHRCGVTFVLDRAGITGTDGASHNGMWDMSILQCVPGLRIAAPRDADQVRAQLREAVAVDDAPTVVRFSKGAVGPAVKAVGTAGSMDVLREAGTDAPDVLLVSVGVLAPMCLEIAGLLDAQGISTTVVDPRWVKPVDEALAPLAARHRVVVTVEDNSRAGGVGSAVSQALRDAGVDVPLRDFGIPPVFLDHASRKEVMAEIGLTAPDIARQVTGLVAELDGRYESRAAVAPVRD
;
A
#
# COMPACT_ATOMS: atom_id res chain seq x y z
N MET A 1 -17.04 22.58 19.22
CA MET A 1 -16.45 22.77 17.85
C MET A 1 -16.45 24.23 17.37
N ASP A 2 -16.34 25.16 18.30
CA ASP A 2 -16.35 26.59 17.92
C ASP A 2 -14.99 27.09 17.41
N LEU A 3 -13.88 26.55 17.93
CA LEU A 3 -12.54 26.93 17.49
C LEU A 3 -12.21 26.31 16.12
N LEU A 4 -12.49 25.02 15.91
CA LEU A 4 -12.16 24.35 14.64
C LEU A 4 -12.83 25.02 13.43
N THR A 5 -14.09 25.44 13.57
CA THR A 5 -14.83 26.12 12.47
C THR A 5 -14.25 27.47 12.07
N ARG A 6 -13.42 28.08 12.92
CA ARG A 6 -12.74 29.37 12.68
C ARG A 6 -11.38 29.20 12.02
N ILE A 7 -10.88 27.97 11.89
CA ILE A 7 -9.59 27.69 11.26
C ILE A 7 -9.81 27.59 9.74
N GLY A 8 -9.49 28.66 9.02
CA GLY A 8 -9.50 28.68 7.56
C GLY A 8 -8.12 28.35 6.94
N GLY A 9 -7.06 28.37 7.76
CA GLY A 9 -5.71 28.05 7.34
C GLY A 9 -4.71 28.04 8.50
N PRO A 10 -3.46 27.58 8.29
CA PRO A 10 -2.47 27.41 9.35
C PRO A 10 -2.16 28.67 10.16
N ARG A 11 -2.24 29.84 9.52
CA ARG A 11 -1.97 31.14 10.17
C ARG A 11 -2.97 31.52 11.26
N ASP A 12 -4.18 30.92 11.25
CA ASP A 12 -5.16 31.19 12.29
C ASP A 12 -4.72 30.61 13.65
N LEU A 13 -3.85 29.58 13.64
CA LEU A 13 -3.27 28.98 14.83
C LEU A 13 -2.36 29.95 15.60
N ASP A 14 -1.72 30.91 14.93
CA ASP A 14 -0.77 31.85 15.55
C ASP A 14 -1.42 32.74 16.61
N ARG A 15 -2.75 32.91 16.55
CA ARG A 15 -3.54 33.78 17.42
C ARG A 15 -4.09 33.08 18.65
N LEU A 16 -3.95 31.75 18.71
CA LEU A 16 -4.52 30.94 19.79
C LEU A 16 -3.56 30.84 20.97
N SER A 17 -4.08 30.93 22.20
CA SER A 17 -3.35 30.61 23.43
C SER A 17 -3.13 29.09 23.54
N LEU A 18 -2.23 28.67 24.42
CA LEU A 18 -1.99 27.23 24.67
C LEU A 18 -3.29 26.52 25.07
N GLU A 19 -4.06 27.08 26.00
CA GLU A 19 -5.35 26.53 26.42
C GLU A 19 -6.34 26.40 25.24
N GLN A 20 -6.36 27.36 24.32
CA GLN A 20 -7.19 27.28 23.11
C GLN A 20 -6.68 26.23 22.13
N LEU A 21 -5.38 26.01 22.03
CA LEU A 21 -4.80 24.94 21.20
C LEU A 21 -5.13 23.54 21.75
N GLU A 22 -5.09 23.37 23.08
CA GLU A 22 -5.53 22.15 23.74
C GLU A 22 -7.03 21.89 23.53
N GLN A 23 -7.86 22.93 23.66
CA GLN A 23 -9.29 22.84 23.31
C GLN A 23 -9.49 22.49 21.84
N LEU A 24 -8.75 23.10 20.91
CA LEU A 24 -8.80 22.79 19.48
C LEU A 24 -8.44 21.33 19.22
N ALA A 25 -7.45 20.78 19.91
CA ALA A 25 -7.06 19.38 19.77
C ALA A 25 -8.21 18.43 20.14
N GLU A 26 -8.95 18.72 21.21
CA GLU A 26 -10.13 17.94 21.61
C GLU A 26 -11.30 18.10 20.61
N GLU A 27 -11.52 19.30 20.07
CA GLU A 27 -12.52 19.52 19.02
C GLU A 27 -12.19 18.76 17.72
N ILE A 28 -10.91 18.73 17.33
CA ILE A 28 -10.43 17.95 16.18
C ILE A 28 -10.68 16.45 16.39
N ARG A 29 -10.35 15.89 17.57
CA ARG A 29 -10.60 14.47 17.89
C ARG A 29 -12.08 14.14 17.79
N THR A 30 -12.93 14.96 18.41
CA THR A 30 -14.38 14.79 18.36
C THR A 30 -14.89 14.80 16.90
N PHE A 31 -14.42 15.74 16.10
CA PHE A 31 -14.75 15.83 14.68
C PHE A 31 -14.32 14.58 13.91
N LEU A 32 -13.07 14.11 14.11
CA LEU A 32 -12.53 12.94 13.42
C LEU A 32 -13.31 11.67 13.76
N VAL A 33 -13.63 11.45 15.04
CA VAL A 33 -14.45 10.30 15.43
C VAL A 33 -15.81 10.34 14.77
N ASP A 34 -16.51 11.49 14.81
CA ASP A 34 -17.82 11.64 14.17
C ASP A 34 -17.78 11.45 12.64
N ALA A 35 -16.84 12.09 11.95
CA ALA A 35 -16.74 12.06 10.50
C ALA A 35 -16.29 10.68 9.99
N VAL A 36 -15.22 10.12 10.55
CA VAL A 36 -14.64 8.85 10.07
C VAL A 36 -15.54 7.66 10.42
N SER A 37 -16.28 7.73 11.53
CA SER A 37 -17.29 6.69 11.85
C SER A 37 -18.37 6.55 10.76
N LYS A 38 -18.71 7.64 10.08
CA LYS A 38 -19.73 7.67 9.01
C LYS A 38 -19.19 7.29 7.64
N THR A 39 -17.93 7.63 7.36
CA THR A 39 -17.33 7.45 6.02
C THR A 39 -16.41 6.24 5.93
N GLY A 40 -15.83 5.82 7.05
CA GLY A 40 -14.63 4.98 7.10
C GLY A 40 -13.38 5.81 6.83
N GLY A 41 -12.20 5.25 7.17
CA GLY A 41 -10.91 5.90 6.96
C GLY A 41 -9.88 5.52 8.02
N HIS A 42 -8.78 6.27 8.09
CA HIS A 42 -7.70 6.07 9.06
C HIS A 42 -8.02 6.86 10.34
N LEU A 43 -8.52 6.20 11.38
CA LEU A 43 -8.96 6.89 12.59
C LEU A 43 -7.85 6.96 13.65
N GLY A 44 -7.38 5.82 14.12
CA GLY A 44 -6.38 5.75 15.19
C GLY A 44 -5.09 6.53 14.92
N PRO A 45 -4.47 6.41 13.72
CA PRO A 45 -3.27 7.17 13.37
C PRO A 45 -3.49 8.70 13.43
N ASN A 46 -4.65 9.19 12.98
CA ASN A 46 -4.95 10.62 12.98
C ASN A 46 -5.23 11.17 14.38
N LEU A 47 -5.88 10.38 15.25
CA LEU A 47 -6.11 10.76 16.65
C LEU A 47 -4.80 10.92 17.43
N GLY A 48 -3.75 10.17 17.06
CA GLY A 48 -2.45 10.21 17.70
C GLY A 48 -1.56 11.39 17.30
N VAL A 49 -1.85 12.10 16.22
CA VAL A 49 -0.96 13.15 15.69
C VAL A 49 -1.55 14.56 15.74
N VAL A 50 -2.57 14.80 16.56
CA VAL A 50 -3.29 16.08 16.58
C VAL A 50 -2.37 17.19 17.05
N GLU A 51 -1.78 17.09 18.23
CA GLU A 51 -0.89 18.11 18.80
C GLU A 51 0.38 18.27 17.97
N LEU A 52 0.95 17.17 17.50
CA LEU A 52 2.12 17.19 16.62
C LEU A 52 1.82 17.99 15.34
N THR A 53 0.66 17.80 14.71
CA THR A 53 0.30 18.52 13.47
C THR A 53 0.02 20.00 13.74
N ILE A 54 -0.60 20.32 14.88
CA ILE A 54 -0.78 21.71 15.33
C ILE A 54 0.59 22.40 15.50
N ALA A 55 1.52 21.78 16.22
CA ALA A 55 2.86 22.32 16.44
C ALA A 55 3.65 22.49 15.15
N LEU A 56 3.55 21.54 14.21
CA LEU A 56 4.16 21.65 12.89
C LEU A 56 3.68 22.91 12.16
N HIS A 57 2.38 23.14 12.10
CA HIS A 57 1.80 24.29 11.39
C HIS A 57 2.01 25.64 12.10
N ARG A 58 2.30 25.64 13.39
CA ARG A 58 2.69 26.83 14.14
C ARG A 58 4.16 27.20 13.95
N VAL A 59 5.02 26.21 13.73
CA VAL A 59 6.47 26.43 13.57
C VAL A 59 6.86 26.64 12.12
N PHE A 60 6.26 25.92 11.19
CA PHE A 60 6.59 25.97 9.76
C PHE A 60 5.52 26.68 8.94
N GLU A 61 5.96 27.52 8.03
CA GLU A 61 5.09 28.38 7.23
C GLU A 61 4.60 27.70 5.95
N SER A 62 3.78 26.62 6.11
CA SER A 62 3.17 25.96 4.95
C SER A 62 2.21 26.90 4.21
N PRO A 63 2.20 26.94 2.85
CA PRO A 63 2.87 26.02 1.92
C PRO A 63 4.30 26.44 1.51
N ARG A 64 4.84 27.56 2.00
CA ARG A 64 6.22 27.99 1.71
C ARG A 64 7.21 26.95 2.21
N ASP A 65 7.21 26.67 3.52
CA ASP A 65 7.90 25.54 4.12
C ASP A 65 7.15 24.26 3.75
N LYS A 66 7.85 23.23 3.28
CA LYS A 66 7.22 22.00 2.82
C LYS A 66 7.10 21.01 3.98
N VAL A 67 5.87 20.72 4.39
CA VAL A 67 5.55 19.68 5.39
C VAL A 67 5.09 18.43 4.65
N LEU A 68 5.85 17.36 4.77
CA LEU A 68 5.65 16.11 4.05
C LEU A 68 5.26 15.00 5.02
N PHE A 69 4.32 14.14 4.62
CA PHE A 69 3.87 13.01 5.43
C PHE A 69 4.18 11.70 4.72
N ASP A 70 4.93 10.80 5.37
CA ASP A 70 5.14 9.45 4.88
C ASP A 70 3.84 8.66 4.88
N THR A 71 3.61 7.86 3.84
CA THR A 71 2.35 7.13 3.66
C THR A 71 1.12 8.03 3.52
N GLY A 72 1.10 9.18 4.19
CA GLY A 72 0.04 10.18 4.11
C GLY A 72 -1.28 9.84 4.82
N HIS A 73 -1.39 8.66 5.45
CA HIS A 73 -2.60 8.23 6.16
C HIS A 73 -2.86 9.01 7.46
N GLN A 74 -1.88 9.76 7.98
CA GLN A 74 -1.93 10.62 9.17
C GLN A 74 -2.18 12.09 8.82
N SER A 75 -2.78 12.41 7.67
CA SER A 75 -2.91 13.77 7.16
C SER A 75 -4.29 14.42 7.35
N TYR A 76 -5.22 13.77 8.05
CA TYR A 76 -6.56 14.34 8.25
C TYR A 76 -6.53 15.63 9.08
N VAL A 77 -5.71 15.66 10.13
CA VAL A 77 -5.49 16.87 10.92
C VAL A 77 -4.87 17.97 10.06
N HIS A 78 -3.90 17.64 9.22
CA HIS A 78 -3.31 18.57 8.25
C HIS A 78 -4.38 19.14 7.30
N LYS A 79 -5.29 18.31 6.78
CA LYS A 79 -6.41 18.76 5.95
C LYS A 79 -7.30 19.75 6.69
N LEU A 80 -7.69 19.44 7.93
CA LEU A 80 -8.52 20.31 8.77
C LEU A 80 -7.86 21.67 9.00
N LEU A 81 -6.58 21.69 9.38
CA LEU A 81 -5.82 22.90 9.67
C LEU A 81 -5.46 23.72 8.42
N THR A 82 -5.58 23.15 7.23
CA THR A 82 -5.41 23.84 5.93
C THR A 82 -6.74 24.17 5.28
N GLY A 83 -7.84 24.24 6.07
CA GLY A 83 -9.15 24.74 5.63
C GLY A 83 -10.07 23.70 4.97
N ARG A 84 -9.67 22.44 4.89
CA ARG A 84 -10.47 21.36 4.29
C ARG A 84 -11.25 20.62 5.37
N GLN A 85 -12.45 21.08 5.71
CA GLN A 85 -13.26 20.58 6.83
C GLN A 85 -14.49 19.77 6.41
N ASP A 86 -14.79 19.65 5.10
CA ASP A 86 -15.90 18.82 4.63
C ASP A 86 -15.47 17.35 4.41
N PHE A 87 -15.61 16.56 5.46
CA PHE A 87 -15.33 15.13 5.44
C PHE A 87 -16.57 14.28 5.13
N SER A 88 -17.70 14.89 4.76
CA SER A 88 -18.96 14.17 4.51
C SER A 88 -18.84 13.11 3.40
N LYS A 89 -17.91 13.30 2.46
CA LYS A 89 -17.60 12.41 1.34
C LYS A 89 -16.13 11.94 1.35
N LEU A 90 -15.49 11.87 2.53
CA LEU A 90 -14.12 11.38 2.63
C LEU A 90 -13.98 10.02 1.92
N LYS A 91 -12.97 9.88 1.04
CA LYS A 91 -12.67 8.67 0.25
C LYS A 91 -13.79 8.25 -0.72
N SER A 92 -14.73 9.13 -1.02
CA SER A 92 -15.81 8.92 -1.98
C SER A 92 -15.66 9.86 -3.17
N LYS A 93 -16.26 9.51 -4.30
CA LYS A 93 -16.17 10.32 -5.54
C LYS A 93 -16.55 11.78 -5.30
N GLY A 94 -15.66 12.69 -5.68
CA GLY A 94 -15.82 14.12 -5.52
C GLY A 94 -15.70 14.64 -4.08
N GLY A 95 -15.24 13.80 -3.15
CA GLY A 95 -14.87 14.18 -1.78
C GLY A 95 -13.38 14.24 -1.57
N LEU A 96 -12.95 14.47 -0.32
CA LEU A 96 -11.54 14.47 0.04
C LEU A 96 -10.92 13.07 -0.07
N SER A 97 -9.69 13.00 -0.57
CA SER A 97 -8.84 11.81 -0.54
C SER A 97 -8.50 11.41 0.91
N GLY A 98 -8.32 10.12 1.15
CA GLY A 98 -7.77 9.61 2.41
C GLY A 98 -6.29 9.88 2.63
N TYR A 99 -5.63 10.57 1.68
CA TYR A 99 -4.21 10.90 1.65
C TYR A 99 -4.03 12.34 1.18
N PRO A 100 -2.84 12.96 1.32
CA PRO A 100 -2.57 14.23 0.70
C PRO A 100 -2.85 14.19 -0.81
N SER A 101 -3.40 15.29 -1.35
CA SER A 101 -3.68 15.42 -2.78
C SER A 101 -3.38 16.82 -3.27
N ARG A 102 -2.51 16.93 -4.26
CA ARG A 102 -2.13 18.21 -4.89
C ARG A 102 -3.29 18.88 -5.62
N ALA A 103 -4.28 18.10 -6.03
CA ALA A 103 -5.50 18.62 -6.61
C ALA A 103 -6.42 19.30 -5.57
N GLU A 104 -6.27 18.94 -4.28
CA GLU A 104 -7.05 19.51 -3.19
C GLU A 104 -6.42 20.78 -2.60
N SER A 105 -5.09 20.84 -2.52
CA SER A 105 -4.41 21.92 -1.80
C SER A 105 -2.94 22.08 -2.21
N GLU A 106 -2.46 23.34 -2.23
CA GLU A 106 -1.04 23.68 -2.39
C GLU A 106 -0.16 23.28 -1.19
N HIS A 107 -0.80 22.96 -0.05
CA HIS A 107 -0.11 22.44 1.13
C HIS A 107 0.31 20.99 0.95
N ASP A 108 -0.28 20.24 0.02
CA ASP A 108 -0.01 18.84 -0.24
C ASP A 108 1.08 18.70 -1.32
N VAL A 109 2.13 17.94 -1.04
CA VAL A 109 3.29 17.81 -1.94
C VAL A 109 3.43 16.40 -2.49
N ILE A 110 3.24 15.38 -1.65
CA ILE A 110 3.39 13.96 -1.99
C ILE A 110 2.02 13.29 -1.97
N GLU A 111 1.70 12.56 -3.04
CA GLU A 111 0.46 11.78 -3.18
C GLU A 111 0.71 10.26 -3.08
N ASN A 112 1.92 9.86 -2.69
CA ASN A 112 2.33 8.47 -2.59
C ASN A 112 2.09 7.90 -1.19
N SER A 113 1.24 6.89 -1.07
CA SER A 113 0.98 6.16 0.18
C SER A 113 1.78 4.85 0.34
N HIS A 114 2.78 4.61 -0.50
CA HIS A 114 3.80 3.59 -0.26
C HIS A 114 4.81 4.14 0.75
N ALA A 115 4.95 3.48 1.90
CA ALA A 115 5.76 3.94 3.02
C ALA A 115 7.26 4.07 2.68
N SER A 116 7.99 4.78 3.54
CA SER A 116 9.46 4.94 3.52
C SER A 116 10.01 5.84 2.40
N THR A 117 9.15 6.56 1.66
CA THR A 117 9.59 7.42 0.54
C THR A 117 9.78 8.89 0.90
N VAL A 118 9.20 9.36 2.01
CA VAL A 118 9.18 10.78 2.39
C VAL A 118 10.57 11.38 2.54
N LEU A 119 11.53 10.61 3.08
CA LEU A 119 12.90 11.10 3.30
C LEU A 119 13.63 11.35 1.98
N GLY A 120 13.42 10.51 0.97
CA GLY A 120 13.94 10.72 -0.39
C GLY A 120 13.35 11.97 -1.05
N TRP A 121 12.04 12.20 -0.88
CA TRP A 121 11.38 13.43 -1.33
C TRP A 121 11.94 14.66 -0.62
N ALA A 122 12.12 14.59 0.70
CA ALA A 122 12.64 15.68 1.51
C ALA A 122 14.08 16.04 1.14
N ASP A 123 14.94 15.04 0.94
CA ASP A 123 16.31 15.24 0.47
C ASP A 123 16.35 15.92 -0.90
N GLY A 124 15.50 15.46 -1.85
CA GLY A 124 15.38 16.07 -3.17
C GLY A 124 14.94 17.54 -3.11
N LEU A 125 13.93 17.86 -2.29
CA LEU A 125 13.44 19.22 -2.10
C LEU A 125 14.48 20.12 -1.42
N ALA A 126 15.19 19.61 -0.41
CA ALA A 126 16.26 20.34 0.27
C ALA A 126 17.43 20.65 -0.69
N LYS A 127 17.81 19.70 -1.56
CA LYS A 127 18.78 19.91 -2.64
C LYS A 127 18.32 20.98 -3.63
N ALA A 128 17.04 20.95 -4.01
CA ALA A 128 16.48 21.97 -4.90
C ALA A 128 16.52 23.37 -4.26
N ASN A 129 16.18 23.50 -2.98
CA ASN A 129 16.27 24.77 -2.24
C ASN A 129 17.72 25.30 -2.21
N GLU A 130 18.71 24.40 -1.98
CA GLU A 130 20.14 24.77 -1.98
C GLU A 130 20.58 25.32 -3.34
N VAL A 131 20.26 24.62 -4.45
CA VAL A 131 20.62 25.05 -5.80
C VAL A 131 19.91 26.36 -6.19
N LEU A 132 18.64 26.50 -5.81
CA LEU A 132 17.83 27.69 -6.10
C LEU A 132 18.06 28.84 -5.10
N LYS A 133 18.90 28.63 -4.07
CA LYS A 133 19.19 29.58 -2.99
C LYS A 133 17.92 30.06 -2.27
N LYS A 134 16.97 29.15 -2.04
CA LYS A 134 15.76 29.39 -1.27
C LYS A 134 15.99 29.10 0.20
N ASP A 135 15.37 29.90 1.08
CA ASP A 135 15.41 29.71 2.54
C ASP A 135 14.17 28.96 3.06
N ASP A 136 13.44 28.27 2.17
CA ASP A 136 12.28 27.47 2.54
C ASP A 136 12.74 26.22 3.28
N ARG A 137 12.02 25.85 4.36
CA ARG A 137 12.33 24.65 5.14
C ARG A 137 11.60 23.44 4.60
N VAL A 138 12.24 22.28 4.77
CA VAL A 138 11.64 21.00 4.44
C VAL A 138 11.52 20.19 5.72
N VAL A 139 10.31 19.68 5.99
CA VAL A 139 10.00 18.86 7.16
C VAL A 139 9.36 17.56 6.68
N ALA A 140 9.94 16.45 7.05
CA ALA A 140 9.44 15.10 6.74
C ALA A 140 8.94 14.42 8.01
N VAL A 141 7.65 14.08 8.05
CA VAL A 141 7.04 13.28 9.12
C VAL A 141 7.02 11.83 8.68
N ILE A 142 7.69 10.96 9.44
CA ILE A 142 7.79 9.53 9.16
C ILE A 142 7.43 8.73 10.41
N GLY A 143 6.61 7.70 10.27
CA GLY A 143 6.30 6.77 11.36
C GLY A 143 7.44 5.79 11.64
N ASP A 144 7.51 5.29 12.86
CA ASP A 144 8.45 4.26 13.30
C ASP A 144 8.39 2.99 12.43
N GLY A 145 7.18 2.54 12.05
CA GLY A 145 6.99 1.44 11.12
C GLY A 145 7.61 1.71 9.73
N ALA A 146 7.45 2.91 9.19
CA ALA A 146 8.00 3.29 7.89
C ALA A 146 9.54 3.40 7.90
N LEU A 147 10.16 3.62 9.06
CA LEU A 147 11.62 3.58 9.22
C LEU A 147 12.20 2.16 9.07
N THR A 148 11.38 1.10 9.13
CA THR A 148 11.86 -0.27 8.90
C THR A 148 12.19 -0.54 7.43
N GLY A 149 11.69 0.27 6.50
CA GLY A 149 11.93 0.11 5.07
C GLY A 149 13.31 0.56 4.62
N GLY A 150 13.93 -0.20 3.71
CA GLY A 150 15.28 0.06 3.22
C GLY A 150 15.47 1.45 2.61
N MET A 151 14.48 1.96 1.86
CA MET A 151 14.55 3.30 1.26
C MET A 151 14.72 4.43 2.29
N ALA A 152 14.17 4.28 3.50
CA ALA A 152 14.37 5.26 4.56
C ALA A 152 15.86 5.31 4.98
N TRP A 153 16.52 4.15 5.06
CA TRP A 153 17.95 4.06 5.41
C TRP A 153 18.85 4.58 4.30
N GLU A 154 18.54 4.31 3.05
CA GLU A 154 19.23 4.90 1.89
C GLU A 154 19.15 6.43 1.94
N ALA A 155 17.96 6.97 2.22
CA ALA A 155 17.75 8.41 2.35
C ALA A 155 18.52 8.99 3.56
N LEU A 156 18.44 8.37 4.75
CA LEU A 156 19.18 8.81 5.94
C LEU A 156 20.68 8.86 5.68
N ASN A 157 21.24 7.85 5.03
CA ASN A 157 22.65 7.81 4.64
C ASN A 157 23.02 8.99 3.72
N ASN A 158 22.18 9.32 2.73
CA ASN A 158 22.43 10.44 1.82
C ASN A 158 22.24 11.80 2.50
N ILE A 159 21.22 11.95 3.35
CA ILE A 159 20.94 13.17 4.11
C ILE A 159 22.10 13.47 5.07
N ALA A 160 22.60 12.47 5.76
CA ALA A 160 23.70 12.59 6.73
C ALA A 160 25.02 13.07 6.11
N ALA A 161 25.24 12.83 4.81
CA ALA A 161 26.42 13.29 4.10
C ALA A 161 26.47 14.82 3.92
N ALA A 162 25.34 15.53 4.04
CA ALA A 162 25.23 16.97 3.82
C ALA A 162 24.93 17.72 5.13
N LYS A 163 25.96 17.97 5.92
CA LYS A 163 25.86 18.53 7.29
C LYS A 163 25.22 19.92 7.38
N ASP A 164 25.29 20.70 6.31
CA ASP A 164 24.83 22.10 6.27
C ASP A 164 23.51 22.25 5.50
N ARG A 165 22.86 21.15 5.11
CA ARG A 165 21.58 21.19 4.39
C ARG A 165 20.43 21.16 5.38
N PRO A 166 19.63 22.25 5.51
CA PRO A 166 18.54 22.31 6.46
C PRO A 166 17.43 21.31 6.10
N LEU A 167 17.23 20.31 6.94
CA LEU A 167 16.15 19.34 6.80
C LEU A 167 15.74 18.84 8.18
N VAL A 168 14.44 18.87 8.48
CA VAL A 168 13.89 18.36 9.73
C VAL A 168 13.15 17.06 9.47
N ILE A 169 13.56 16.01 10.17
CA ILE A 169 12.93 14.70 10.14
C ILE A 169 12.19 14.51 11.46
N VAL A 170 10.87 14.41 11.41
CA VAL A 170 10.04 14.14 12.58
C VAL A 170 9.69 12.66 12.59
N VAL A 171 10.23 11.93 13.54
CA VAL A 171 9.89 10.53 13.77
C VAL A 171 8.68 10.48 14.70
N ASN A 172 7.54 10.06 14.16
CA ASN A 172 6.32 9.81 14.92
C ASN A 172 6.35 8.35 15.41
N ASP A 173 6.73 8.16 16.66
CA ASP A 173 6.87 6.86 17.28
C ASP A 173 5.63 6.55 18.11
N ASN A 174 4.82 5.63 17.63
CA ASN A 174 3.63 5.12 18.32
C ASN A 174 3.64 3.59 18.48
N GLU A 175 4.80 2.96 18.30
CA GLU A 175 5.07 1.52 18.46
C GLU A 175 4.37 0.61 17.46
N ARG A 176 3.61 1.15 16.50
CA ARG A 176 2.77 0.32 15.63
C ARG A 176 2.59 0.90 14.23
N SER A 177 2.61 -0.02 13.25
CA SER A 177 1.92 0.17 11.96
C SER A 177 0.51 -0.47 12.01
N TYR A 178 0.17 -1.43 11.20
CA TYR A 178 -0.95 -2.35 11.44
C TYR A 178 -0.65 -3.29 12.62
N ALA A 179 0.56 -3.82 12.69
CA ALA A 179 1.09 -4.62 13.79
C ALA A 179 2.10 -3.81 14.61
N PRO A 180 2.52 -4.29 15.78
CA PRO A 180 3.64 -3.70 16.52
C PRO A 180 4.88 -3.60 15.63
N THR A 181 5.63 -2.49 15.73
CA THR A 181 6.89 -2.32 15.02
C THR A 181 7.90 -3.32 15.54
N ILE A 182 8.57 -4.04 14.64
CA ILE A 182 9.46 -5.17 14.99
C ILE A 182 10.92 -4.92 14.61
N GLY A 183 11.81 -5.78 15.12
CA GLY A 183 13.22 -5.82 14.77
C GLY A 183 14.11 -4.93 15.62
N GLY A 184 15.40 -4.89 15.24
CA GLY A 184 16.42 -4.17 16.00
C GLY A 184 16.16 -2.66 16.13
N LEU A 185 15.56 -2.04 15.11
CA LEU A 185 15.18 -0.63 15.15
C LEU A 185 14.07 -0.37 16.18
N ALA A 186 13.05 -1.21 16.24
CA ALA A 186 11.99 -1.09 17.25
C ALA A 186 12.55 -1.20 18.66
N ASN A 187 13.46 -2.16 18.90
CA ASN A 187 14.14 -2.30 20.18
C ASN A 187 15.00 -1.07 20.51
N HIS A 188 15.63 -0.48 19.50
CA HIS A 188 16.42 0.75 19.69
C HIS A 188 15.52 1.94 20.06
N LEU A 189 14.41 2.15 19.36
CA LEU A 189 13.44 3.20 19.69
C LEU A 189 12.81 2.96 21.08
N ALA A 190 12.49 1.71 21.43
CA ALA A 190 12.00 1.34 22.75
C ALA A 190 13.02 1.71 23.87
N THR A 191 14.32 1.50 23.61
CA THR A 191 15.36 1.90 24.54
C THR A 191 15.45 3.42 24.67
N LEU A 192 15.30 4.18 23.58
CA LEU A 192 15.26 5.64 23.63
C LEU A 192 14.09 6.18 24.49
N ARG A 193 12.93 5.54 24.43
CA ARG A 193 11.75 5.91 25.23
C ARG A 193 11.95 5.73 26.74
N THR A 194 12.74 4.75 27.14
CA THR A 194 12.96 4.44 28.58
C THR A 194 14.04 5.29 29.22
N THR A 195 14.68 6.19 28.47
CA THR A 195 15.86 6.94 28.91
C THR A 195 15.57 8.24 29.69
N ASP A 196 14.31 8.51 30.07
CA ASP A 196 13.89 9.67 30.88
C ASP A 196 14.67 9.83 32.22
N GLY A 197 15.24 8.74 32.73
CA GLY A 197 16.12 8.78 33.92
C GLY A 197 17.49 9.40 33.65
N TYR A 198 17.98 9.31 32.40
CA TYR A 198 19.34 9.73 32.03
C TYR A 198 19.47 11.26 31.85
N GLU A 199 18.51 11.91 31.22
CA GLU A 199 18.49 13.38 31.09
C GLU A 199 18.39 14.05 32.47
N ARG A 200 17.55 13.52 33.36
CA ARG A 200 17.46 13.98 34.77
C ARG A 200 18.75 13.71 35.55
N PHE A 201 19.44 12.61 35.30
CA PHE A 201 20.73 12.31 35.91
C PHE A 201 21.84 13.23 35.37
N LEU A 202 21.88 13.50 34.06
CA LEU A 202 22.83 14.43 33.46
C LEU A 202 22.60 15.88 33.90
N ALA A 203 21.33 16.32 33.97
CA ALA A 203 20.99 17.65 34.47
C ALA A 203 21.40 17.84 35.93
N ARG A 204 21.16 16.85 36.78
CA ARG A 204 21.59 16.85 38.18
C ARG A 204 23.10 16.75 38.31
N GLY A 205 23.76 15.94 37.47
CA GLY A 205 25.24 15.86 37.44
C GLY A 205 25.87 17.16 37.03
N LYS A 206 25.32 17.89 36.08
CA LYS A 206 25.75 19.21 35.65
C LYS A 206 25.61 20.27 36.75
N ASP A 207 24.46 20.29 37.43
CA ASP A 207 24.21 21.19 38.57
C ASP A 207 25.18 20.96 39.75
N ILE A 208 25.58 19.71 40.01
CA ILE A 208 26.54 19.35 41.04
C ILE A 208 27.96 19.76 40.66
N LEU A 209 28.37 19.60 39.38
CA LEU A 209 29.67 19.99 38.89
C LEU A 209 29.85 21.52 38.80
N GLU A 210 28.79 22.26 38.43
CA GLU A 210 28.85 23.73 38.35
C GLU A 210 28.86 24.39 39.75
N ARG A 211 28.43 23.70 40.79
CA ARG A 211 28.42 24.18 42.17
C ARG A 211 29.72 23.87 42.97
N THR A 212 30.72 23.19 42.35
CA THR A 212 31.98 22.82 43.06
C THR A 212 33.16 23.66 42.54
N PRO A 213 33.69 24.68 43.29
CA PRO A 213 34.56 25.73 42.73
C PRO A 213 36.04 25.40 42.55
N VAL A 214 36.56 24.24 42.89
CA VAL A 214 38.03 24.09 43.04
C VAL A 214 38.72 23.05 42.14
N VAL A 215 38.05 22.27 41.28
CA VAL A 215 38.70 21.18 40.53
C VAL A 215 38.35 21.19 39.02
N GLY A 216 37.95 22.32 38.47
CA GLY A 216 37.13 22.37 37.27
C GLY A 216 37.80 22.08 35.92
N ARG A 217 39.05 22.43 35.61
CA ARG A 217 39.56 22.36 34.23
C ARG A 217 40.27 21.06 33.84
N PRO A 218 41.18 20.47 34.61
CA PRO A 218 41.81 19.20 34.22
C PRO A 218 40.88 18.00 34.30
N LEU A 219 39.93 18.02 35.26
CA LEU A 219 38.91 16.97 35.40
C LEU A 219 37.89 17.04 34.29
N TYR A 220 37.57 18.23 33.79
CA TYR A 220 36.64 18.43 32.65
C TYR A 220 37.17 17.83 31.34
N GLU A 221 38.47 17.98 31.03
CA GLU A 221 39.06 17.38 29.81
C GLU A 221 39.25 15.87 29.92
N THR A 222 39.57 15.33 31.09
CA THR A 222 39.64 13.88 31.34
C THR A 222 38.23 13.23 31.35
N LEU A 223 37.26 13.93 31.91
CA LEU A 223 35.87 13.51 31.89
C LEU A 223 35.23 13.66 30.48
N HIS A 224 35.75 14.54 29.62
CA HIS A 224 35.25 14.67 28.25
C HIS A 224 35.62 13.44 27.39
N GLY A 225 36.80 12.88 27.55
CA GLY A 225 37.21 11.62 26.95
C GLY A 225 36.49 10.40 27.53
N ALA A 226 36.35 10.35 28.87
CA ALA A 226 35.58 9.31 29.55
C ALA A 226 34.08 9.46 29.31
N LYS A 227 33.56 10.70 29.13
CA LYS A 227 32.17 11.03 28.84
C LYS A 227 31.75 10.54 27.44
N LYS A 228 32.65 10.56 26.44
CA LYS A 228 32.40 10.01 25.12
C LYS A 228 32.23 8.48 25.21
N GLY A 229 33.16 7.77 25.84
CA GLY A 229 33.07 6.33 26.03
C GLY A 229 31.94 5.87 26.93
N LEU A 230 31.56 6.64 27.97
CA LEU A 230 30.43 6.33 28.84
C LEU A 230 29.09 6.72 28.17
N LYS A 231 29.06 7.80 27.38
CA LYS A 231 27.95 8.22 26.56
C LYS A 231 27.63 7.15 25.48
N ASP A 232 28.66 6.64 24.82
CA ASP A 232 28.53 5.59 23.77
C ASP A 232 28.07 4.25 24.36
N PHE A 233 28.29 3.98 25.65
CA PHE A 233 27.86 2.76 26.32
C PHE A 233 26.47 2.86 26.96
N ILE A 234 25.99 4.10 27.26
CA ILE A 234 24.75 4.34 28.01
C ILE A 234 23.72 5.10 27.16
N ALA A 235 24.11 5.69 26.00
CA ALA A 235 23.22 6.52 25.20
C ALA A 235 22.79 5.81 23.91
N PRO A 236 21.56 5.30 23.85
CA PRO A 236 21.01 4.67 22.64
C PRO A 236 20.90 5.63 21.44
N GLN A 237 21.12 6.93 21.64
CA GLN A 237 21.12 7.99 20.61
C GLN A 237 22.26 7.86 19.60
N GLY A 238 23.28 7.07 19.90
CA GLY A 238 24.52 6.94 19.12
C GLY A 238 24.28 6.60 17.65
N MET A 239 23.32 5.74 17.34
CA MET A 239 23.07 5.28 15.97
C MET A 239 22.82 6.44 14.97
N PHE A 240 21.98 7.40 15.30
CA PHE A 240 21.69 8.54 14.42
C PHE A 240 22.80 9.61 14.47
N GLU A 241 23.38 9.86 15.66
CA GLU A 241 24.48 10.80 15.84
C GLU A 241 25.77 10.29 15.17
N ASP A 242 26.03 8.98 15.17
CA ASP A 242 27.17 8.36 14.49
C ASP A 242 27.06 8.44 12.96
N LEU A 243 25.84 8.43 12.42
CA LEU A 243 25.58 8.73 11.01
C LEU A 243 25.84 10.21 10.67
N GLY A 244 25.93 11.11 11.67
CA GLY A 244 26.12 12.54 11.47
C GLY A 244 24.84 13.37 11.52
N LEU A 245 23.73 12.78 11.95
CA LEU A 245 22.43 13.45 12.13
C LEU A 245 22.31 13.99 13.56
N LYS A 246 21.85 15.23 13.71
CA LYS A 246 21.50 15.75 15.02
C LYS A 246 20.20 15.10 15.50
N TYR A 247 20.21 14.60 16.74
CA TYR A 247 19.04 14.00 17.38
C TYR A 247 18.51 14.91 18.49
N VAL A 248 17.16 15.08 18.53
CA VAL A 248 16.40 15.82 19.53
C VAL A 248 15.23 14.93 19.99
N GLY A 249 15.18 14.59 21.26
CA GLY A 249 14.12 13.77 21.82
C GLY A 249 14.63 12.69 22.80
N PRO A 250 13.75 11.76 23.21
CA PRO A 250 12.33 11.70 22.86
C PRO A 250 11.49 12.82 23.50
N ILE A 251 10.45 13.26 22.80
CA ILE A 251 9.55 14.34 23.23
C ILE A 251 8.14 13.78 23.34
N ASP A 252 7.38 14.20 24.34
CA ASP A 252 5.94 13.91 24.39
C ASP A 252 5.25 14.57 23.20
N GLY A 253 4.76 13.74 22.27
CA GLY A 253 4.06 14.17 21.06
C GLY A 253 2.67 14.75 21.29
N HIS A 254 2.26 14.84 22.56
CA HIS A 254 0.99 15.44 23.00
C HIS A 254 1.18 16.73 23.81
N ASP A 255 2.42 17.13 24.07
CA ASP A 255 2.77 18.42 24.69
C ASP A 255 3.10 19.45 23.60
N ILE A 256 2.15 20.33 23.27
CA ILE A 256 2.28 21.33 22.21
C ILE A 256 3.47 22.27 22.48
N GLU A 257 3.69 22.71 23.72
CA GLU A 257 4.76 23.64 24.07
C GLU A 257 6.15 22.99 23.90
N ALA A 258 6.30 21.74 24.36
CA ALA A 258 7.52 20.97 24.19
C ALA A 258 7.81 20.70 22.71
N LEU A 259 6.79 20.33 21.92
CA LEU A 259 6.89 20.14 20.48
C LEU A 259 7.31 21.40 19.75
N GLU A 260 6.67 22.55 19.99
CA GLU A 260 7.03 23.83 19.37
C GLU A 260 8.48 24.22 19.72
N SER A 261 8.88 24.09 20.98
CA SER A 261 10.23 24.39 21.41
C SER A 261 11.28 23.52 20.69
N ALA A 262 11.01 22.23 20.55
CA ALA A 262 11.92 21.30 19.86
C ALA A 262 11.98 21.57 18.35
N LEU A 263 10.81 21.73 17.69
CA LEU A 263 10.72 22.02 16.26
C LEU A 263 11.36 23.36 15.90
N GLN A 264 11.22 24.40 16.74
CA GLN A 264 11.90 25.68 16.55
C GLN A 264 13.42 25.57 16.68
N ARG A 265 13.92 24.75 17.61
CA ARG A 265 15.36 24.47 17.74
C ARG A 265 15.87 23.72 16.51
N ALA A 266 15.14 22.72 16.04
CA ALA A 266 15.47 21.98 14.84
C ALA A 266 15.48 22.88 13.58
N LYS A 267 14.47 23.76 13.41
CA LYS A 267 14.37 24.73 12.31
C LYS A 267 15.58 25.68 12.26
N ARG A 268 16.12 26.07 13.44
CA ARG A 268 17.27 26.99 13.55
C ARG A 268 18.63 26.31 13.43
N PHE A 269 18.72 24.99 13.54
CA PHE A 269 19.99 24.27 13.56
C PHE A 269 20.79 24.40 12.25
N GLY A 270 20.08 24.49 11.10
CA GLY A 270 20.70 24.72 9.79
C GLY A 270 21.32 23.52 9.12
N GLY A 271 21.21 22.33 9.69
CA GLY A 271 21.61 21.04 9.14
C GLY A 271 20.51 20.00 9.32
N PRO A 272 20.76 18.73 8.99
CA PRO A 272 19.77 17.66 9.16
C PRO A 272 19.56 17.31 10.64
N VAL A 273 18.30 17.32 11.08
CA VAL A 273 17.89 17.08 12.47
C VAL A 273 16.77 16.05 12.53
N ILE A 274 16.92 15.06 13.39
CA ILE A 274 15.83 14.16 13.79
C ILE A 274 15.17 14.71 15.05
N VAL A 275 13.84 14.88 15.00
CA VAL A 275 13.00 15.18 16.16
C VAL A 275 12.14 13.93 16.42
N HIS A 276 12.43 13.23 17.51
CA HIS A 276 11.73 12.00 17.88
C HIS A 276 10.57 12.33 18.84
N CYS A 277 9.36 12.08 18.39
CA CYS A 277 8.11 12.35 19.10
C CYS A 277 7.42 11.03 19.46
N ILE A 278 7.06 10.85 20.72
CA ILE A 278 6.28 9.71 21.22
C ILE A 278 4.81 10.10 21.18
N THR A 279 3.98 9.33 20.48
CA THR A 279 2.55 9.56 20.37
C THR A 279 1.76 8.31 20.73
N GLU A 280 0.48 8.49 21.04
CA GLU A 280 -0.45 7.41 21.37
C GLU A 280 -1.49 7.25 20.27
N LYS A 281 -1.39 6.14 19.49
CA LYS A 281 -2.35 5.81 18.46
C LYS A 281 -3.74 5.56 19.04
N GLY A 282 -4.77 6.25 18.52
CA GLY A 282 -6.14 6.15 19.04
C GLY A 282 -6.44 7.06 20.23
N ARG A 283 -5.54 7.99 20.59
CA ARG A 283 -5.68 8.90 21.74
C ARG A 283 -7.02 9.61 21.79
N GLY A 284 -7.63 9.64 22.98
CA GLY A 284 -8.92 10.30 23.22
C GLY A 284 -10.15 9.51 22.75
N TYR A 285 -9.97 8.29 22.20
CA TYR A 285 -11.07 7.43 21.78
C TYR A 285 -10.93 6.02 22.35
N THR A 286 -11.65 5.73 23.44
CA THR A 286 -11.53 4.48 24.18
C THR A 286 -11.66 3.22 23.32
N PRO A 287 -12.61 3.12 22.35
CA PRO A 287 -12.68 1.93 21.50
C PRO A 287 -11.40 1.67 20.70
N ALA A 288 -10.73 2.72 20.21
CA ALA A 288 -9.47 2.56 19.49
C ALA A 288 -8.30 2.18 20.41
N LEU A 289 -8.26 2.73 21.63
CA LEU A 289 -7.24 2.40 22.63
C LEU A 289 -7.33 0.94 23.11
N GLN A 290 -8.54 0.38 23.13
CA GLN A 290 -8.81 -0.99 23.56
C GLN A 290 -8.73 -2.01 22.41
N ASP A 291 -8.62 -1.56 21.18
CA ASP A 291 -8.46 -2.44 20.04
C ASP A 291 -7.03 -2.96 19.95
N GLU A 292 -6.84 -4.24 20.30
CA GLU A 292 -5.53 -4.89 20.30
C GLU A 292 -5.04 -5.23 18.89
N ALA A 293 -5.94 -5.36 17.91
CA ALA A 293 -5.60 -5.78 16.56
C ALA A 293 -4.72 -4.72 15.87
N ASP A 294 -5.27 -3.52 15.65
CA ASP A 294 -4.54 -2.47 14.93
C ASP A 294 -4.76 -1.05 15.47
N ARG A 295 -5.46 -0.92 16.61
CA ARG A 295 -5.86 0.38 17.21
C ARG A 295 -6.58 1.28 16.20
N PHE A 296 -7.50 0.70 15.47
CA PHE A 296 -8.27 1.38 14.42
C PHE A 296 -7.38 2.06 13.39
N HIS A 297 -6.36 1.34 12.92
CA HIS A 297 -5.50 1.86 11.84
C HIS A 297 -6.32 2.28 10.63
N ALA A 298 -7.22 1.40 10.19
CA ALA A 298 -8.20 1.71 9.15
C ALA A 298 -9.54 1.07 9.51
N VAL A 299 -10.60 1.86 9.51
CA VAL A 299 -11.95 1.39 9.86
C VAL A 299 -12.91 1.57 8.70
N GLY A 300 -13.88 0.67 8.59
CA GLY A 300 -15.11 0.88 7.81
C GLY A 300 -16.06 1.86 8.54
N LYS A 301 -17.36 1.79 8.19
CA LYS A 301 -18.37 2.53 8.93
C LYS A 301 -18.61 1.84 10.28
N ILE A 302 -18.54 2.60 11.37
CA ILE A 302 -18.66 2.11 12.73
C ILE A 302 -19.66 2.93 13.54
N HIS A 303 -20.15 2.37 14.64
CA HIS A 303 -20.88 3.11 15.66
C HIS A 303 -19.89 3.96 16.48
N PRO A 304 -20.02 5.30 16.53
CA PRO A 304 -19.02 6.16 17.18
C PRO A 304 -18.87 5.90 18.68
N ASP A 305 -19.95 5.47 19.37
CA ASP A 305 -19.90 5.23 20.82
C ASP A 305 -19.21 3.91 21.19
N THR A 306 -19.32 2.89 20.33
CA THR A 306 -18.85 1.53 20.65
C THR A 306 -17.66 1.07 19.80
N GLY A 307 -17.40 1.73 18.66
CA GLY A 307 -16.39 1.32 17.68
C GLY A 307 -16.78 0.08 16.86
N LEU A 308 -17.96 -0.50 17.10
CA LEU A 308 -18.39 -1.71 16.41
C LEU A 308 -18.79 -1.41 14.94
N PRO A 309 -18.46 -2.30 13.98
CA PRO A 309 -18.87 -2.15 12.59
C PRO A 309 -20.40 -2.07 12.45
N ILE A 310 -20.88 -1.16 11.60
CA ILE A 310 -22.33 -1.05 11.29
C ILE A 310 -22.83 -2.24 10.46
N SER A 311 -21.95 -2.82 9.64
CA SER A 311 -22.25 -4.02 8.86
C SER A 311 -21.06 -4.96 8.89
N THR A 312 -21.34 -6.25 9.05
CA THR A 312 -20.35 -7.31 8.86
C THR A 312 -20.36 -7.72 7.39
N SER A 313 -19.18 -7.78 6.76
CA SER A 313 -19.02 -8.39 5.44
C SER A 313 -19.28 -9.91 5.54
N GLY A 314 -19.86 -10.49 4.47
CA GLY A 314 -19.88 -11.94 4.30
C GLY A 314 -18.46 -12.49 4.10
N LEU A 315 -18.38 -13.74 3.59
CA LEU A 315 -17.09 -14.34 3.24
C LEU A 315 -16.34 -13.44 2.25
N ASP A 316 -15.11 -13.07 2.60
CA ASP A 316 -14.23 -12.26 1.75
C ASP A 316 -13.02 -13.08 1.24
N TRP A 317 -12.34 -12.53 0.23
CA TRP A 317 -11.21 -13.20 -0.41
C TRP A 317 -10.06 -13.48 0.55
N THR A 318 -9.75 -12.53 1.40
CA THR A 318 -8.68 -12.61 2.41
C THR A 318 -8.94 -13.74 3.41
N SER A 319 -10.19 -13.87 3.88
CA SER A 319 -10.58 -14.94 4.80
C SER A 319 -10.49 -16.34 4.15
N VAL A 320 -10.89 -16.46 2.87
CA VAL A 320 -10.76 -17.73 2.12
C VAL A 320 -9.30 -18.16 2.02
N PHE A 321 -8.41 -17.22 1.69
CA PHE A 321 -6.97 -17.46 1.66
C PHE A 321 -6.44 -17.88 3.04
N GLY A 322 -6.74 -17.11 4.09
CA GLY A 322 -6.23 -17.39 5.44
C GLY A 322 -6.68 -18.75 5.99
N GLU A 323 -7.94 -19.14 5.74
CA GLU A 323 -8.45 -20.46 6.13
C GLU A 323 -7.75 -21.61 5.38
N GLU A 324 -7.45 -21.42 4.10
CA GLU A 324 -6.76 -22.44 3.31
C GLU A 324 -5.29 -22.54 3.69
N MET A 325 -4.63 -21.42 4.05
CA MET A 325 -3.27 -21.42 4.57
C MET A 325 -3.13 -22.27 5.85
N VAL A 326 -4.07 -22.17 6.77
CA VAL A 326 -4.06 -23.00 7.99
C VAL A 326 -4.15 -24.49 7.65
N LYS A 327 -5.02 -24.88 6.71
CA LYS A 327 -5.12 -26.29 6.26
C LYS A 327 -3.82 -26.77 5.63
N LEU A 328 -3.24 -25.98 4.73
CA LEU A 328 -1.96 -26.29 4.11
C LEU A 328 -0.83 -26.41 5.13
N GLY A 329 -0.81 -25.55 6.16
CA GLY A 329 0.14 -25.63 7.26
C GLY A 329 0.04 -26.90 8.09
N HIS A 330 -1.17 -27.48 8.23
CA HIS A 330 -1.36 -28.79 8.87
C HIS A 330 -0.94 -29.96 7.97
N GLU A 331 -1.10 -29.81 6.65
CA GLU A 331 -0.79 -30.86 5.67
C GLU A 331 0.71 -30.91 5.31
N ARG A 332 1.40 -29.75 5.38
CA ARG A 332 2.80 -29.58 4.97
C ARG A 332 3.59 -28.79 6.01
N GLU A 333 4.56 -29.46 6.63
CA GLU A 333 5.42 -28.87 7.66
C GLU A 333 6.45 -27.87 7.10
N ASP A 334 6.77 -27.97 5.82
CA ASP A 334 7.71 -27.09 5.11
C ASP A 334 7.12 -25.74 4.70
N ILE A 335 5.81 -25.57 4.75
CA ILE A 335 5.16 -24.28 4.45
C ILE A 335 5.44 -23.29 5.59
N VAL A 336 6.00 -22.15 5.23
CA VAL A 336 6.20 -20.98 6.09
C VAL A 336 5.55 -19.75 5.46
N ALA A 337 5.05 -18.84 6.29
CA ALA A 337 4.42 -17.61 5.82
C ALA A 337 5.32 -16.39 6.06
N ILE A 338 5.31 -15.44 5.12
CA ILE A 338 6.00 -14.15 5.24
C ILE A 338 4.99 -13.04 4.96
N THR A 339 5.10 -11.94 5.69
CA THR A 339 4.38 -10.69 5.38
C THR A 339 5.25 -9.48 5.69
N ALA A 340 4.85 -8.31 5.20
CA ALA A 340 5.55 -7.05 5.41
C ALA A 340 4.68 -6.06 6.19
N ALA A 341 4.65 -6.20 7.53
CA ALA A 341 3.84 -5.43 8.48
C ALA A 341 2.32 -5.52 8.22
N MET A 342 1.86 -6.63 7.62
CA MET A 342 0.47 -6.76 7.15
C MET A 342 -0.22 -8.05 7.61
N LEU A 343 0.18 -8.61 8.74
CA LEU A 343 -0.28 -9.90 9.24
C LEU A 343 -1.81 -10.08 9.18
N GLN A 344 -2.56 -9.19 9.84
CA GLN A 344 -4.02 -9.24 9.86
C GLN A 344 -4.65 -8.83 8.52
N PRO A 345 -4.21 -7.73 7.86
CA PRO A 345 -4.78 -7.28 6.60
C PRO A 345 -4.71 -8.27 5.44
N VAL A 346 -3.75 -9.20 5.44
CA VAL A 346 -3.62 -10.25 4.41
C VAL A 346 -4.13 -11.63 4.88
N GLY A 347 -4.75 -11.72 6.06
CA GLY A 347 -5.43 -12.94 6.54
C GLY A 347 -4.51 -14.00 7.16
N LEU A 348 -3.27 -13.66 7.53
CA LEU A 348 -2.33 -14.62 8.12
C LEU A 348 -2.44 -14.76 9.64
N GLY A 349 -3.31 -14.00 10.32
CA GLY A 349 -3.45 -14.07 11.79
C GLY A 349 -3.79 -15.47 12.30
N LYS A 350 -4.74 -16.18 11.66
CA LYS A 350 -5.07 -17.57 12.01
C LYS A 350 -3.89 -18.54 11.78
N PHE A 351 -3.05 -18.25 10.80
CA PHE A 351 -1.84 -19.06 10.55
C PHE A 351 -0.81 -18.83 11.66
N GLU A 352 -0.63 -17.58 12.11
CA GLU A 352 0.23 -17.24 13.26
C GLU A 352 -0.23 -17.94 14.54
N GLU A 353 -1.55 -17.91 14.83
CA GLU A 353 -2.11 -18.58 15.99
C GLU A 353 -1.84 -20.12 15.97
N ALA A 354 -1.94 -20.73 14.79
CA ALA A 354 -1.74 -22.16 14.63
C ALA A 354 -0.25 -22.56 14.56
N PHE A 355 0.59 -21.71 13.98
CA PHE A 355 1.99 -22.02 13.67
C PHE A 355 2.92 -20.82 13.96
N PRO A 356 3.06 -20.38 15.22
CA PRO A 356 3.82 -19.17 15.57
C PRO A 356 5.30 -19.22 15.16
N ASP A 357 5.89 -20.39 15.06
CA ASP A 357 7.30 -20.59 14.67
C ASP A 357 7.50 -20.68 13.14
N ARG A 358 6.43 -20.59 12.35
CA ARG A 358 6.46 -20.71 10.88
C ARG A 358 5.93 -19.45 10.17
N ILE A 359 5.92 -18.32 10.86
CA ILE A 359 5.53 -17.04 10.30
C ILE A 359 6.60 -15.98 10.57
N TYR A 360 6.87 -15.15 9.57
CA TYR A 360 7.84 -14.07 9.64
C TYR A 360 7.19 -12.77 9.16
N ASP A 361 7.00 -11.83 10.08
CA ASP A 361 6.75 -10.44 9.71
C ASP A 361 8.11 -9.74 9.57
N VAL A 362 8.36 -9.09 8.43
CA VAL A 362 9.66 -8.45 8.16
C VAL A 362 9.62 -6.92 8.34
N GLY A 363 8.53 -6.37 8.89
CA GLY A 363 8.28 -4.94 8.87
C GLY A 363 7.93 -4.46 7.46
N ILE A 364 7.94 -3.14 7.21
CA ILE A 364 7.66 -2.62 5.87
C ILE A 364 8.91 -2.76 4.99
N ALA A 365 9.24 -4.01 4.61
CA ALA A 365 10.49 -4.37 3.95
C ALA A 365 10.26 -5.46 2.89
N GLU A 366 9.47 -5.18 1.86
CA GLU A 366 9.07 -6.13 0.84
C GLU A 366 10.26 -6.71 0.07
N GLN A 367 11.30 -5.88 -0.21
CA GLN A 367 12.53 -6.36 -0.86
C GLN A 367 13.21 -7.45 0.00
N HIS A 368 13.38 -7.17 1.31
CA HIS A 368 13.94 -8.14 2.24
C HIS A 368 13.09 -9.40 2.32
N GLY A 369 11.76 -9.25 2.37
CA GLY A 369 10.82 -10.37 2.39
C GLY A 369 10.98 -11.31 1.20
N ALA A 370 11.12 -10.75 -0.01
CA ALA A 370 11.32 -11.54 -1.23
C ALA A 370 12.67 -12.27 -1.25
N VAL A 371 13.76 -11.60 -0.85
CA VAL A 371 15.10 -12.23 -0.76
C VAL A 371 15.13 -13.29 0.33
N SER A 372 14.51 -13.03 1.49
CA SER A 372 14.39 -14.00 2.59
C SER A 372 13.59 -15.23 2.15
N ALA A 373 12.52 -15.04 1.36
CA ALA A 373 11.77 -16.15 0.77
C ALA A 373 12.65 -17.01 -0.13
N ALA A 374 13.51 -16.42 -0.98
CA ALA A 374 14.47 -17.18 -1.79
C ALA A 374 15.43 -17.99 -0.91
N GLY A 375 15.93 -17.39 0.19
CA GLY A 375 16.78 -18.08 1.17
C GLY A 375 16.09 -19.25 1.83
N LEU A 376 14.84 -19.09 2.27
CA LEU A 376 14.03 -20.15 2.89
C LEU A 376 13.76 -21.30 1.90
N ALA A 377 13.42 -20.96 0.64
CA ALA A 377 13.20 -21.98 -0.40
C ALA A 377 14.49 -22.77 -0.70
N THR A 378 15.63 -22.08 -0.78
CA THR A 378 16.93 -22.72 -0.94
C THR A 378 17.29 -23.61 0.26
N GLY A 379 16.81 -23.25 1.45
CA GLY A 379 16.92 -24.03 2.69
C GLY A 379 16.00 -25.26 2.77
N GLY A 380 15.14 -25.49 1.76
CA GLY A 380 14.23 -26.64 1.70
C GLY A 380 12.85 -26.40 2.27
N LEU A 381 12.45 -25.13 2.47
CA LEU A 381 11.09 -24.75 2.87
C LEU A 381 10.30 -24.25 1.66
N HIS A 382 8.97 -24.15 1.79
CA HIS A 382 8.11 -23.52 0.79
C HIS A 382 7.50 -22.22 1.37
N PRO A 383 8.11 -21.05 1.14
CA PRO A 383 7.58 -19.80 1.65
C PRO A 383 6.38 -19.31 0.84
N VAL A 384 5.36 -18.86 1.56
CA VAL A 384 4.21 -18.12 1.02
C VAL A 384 4.31 -16.68 1.49
N PHE A 385 4.61 -15.76 0.56
CA PHE A 385 4.78 -14.35 0.86
C PHE A 385 3.52 -13.56 0.48
N ALA A 386 2.77 -13.12 1.48
CA ALA A 386 1.50 -12.42 1.31
C ALA A 386 1.63 -10.92 1.57
N VAL A 387 1.26 -10.11 0.58
CA VAL A 387 1.23 -8.64 0.61
C VAL A 387 0.08 -8.11 -0.26
N TYR A 388 -0.25 -6.81 -0.16
CA TYR A 388 -1.11 -6.21 -1.17
C TYR A 388 -0.42 -6.15 -2.53
N ALA A 389 -1.21 -6.36 -3.58
CA ALA A 389 -0.70 -6.41 -4.96
C ALA A 389 0.13 -5.17 -5.35
N THR A 390 -0.31 -3.98 -4.94
CA THR A 390 0.43 -2.74 -5.21
C THR A 390 1.79 -2.69 -4.51
N PHE A 391 1.94 -3.32 -3.33
CA PHE A 391 3.18 -3.26 -2.56
C PHE A 391 4.26 -4.22 -3.08
N LEU A 392 3.88 -5.29 -3.78
CA LEU A 392 4.87 -6.15 -4.44
C LEU A 392 5.70 -5.40 -5.50
N ASN A 393 5.18 -4.31 -6.06
CA ASN A 393 5.93 -3.48 -7.02
C ASN A 393 7.30 -3.06 -6.48
N ARG A 394 7.43 -2.87 -5.16
CA ARG A 394 8.69 -2.51 -4.50
C ARG A 394 9.74 -3.62 -4.56
N ALA A 395 9.31 -4.87 -4.57
CA ALA A 395 10.18 -6.04 -4.58
C ALA A 395 10.32 -6.70 -5.96
N PHE A 396 9.94 -6.01 -7.03
CA PHE A 396 9.96 -6.56 -8.39
C PHE A 396 11.34 -7.09 -8.80
N ASP A 397 12.41 -6.33 -8.54
CA ASP A 397 13.78 -6.75 -8.84
C ASP A 397 14.16 -8.05 -8.09
N GLN A 398 13.78 -8.16 -6.83
CA GLN A 398 14.06 -9.34 -6.00
C GLN A 398 13.25 -10.56 -6.44
N VAL A 399 12.02 -10.37 -6.90
CA VAL A 399 11.23 -11.45 -7.53
C VAL A 399 11.92 -11.94 -8.80
N LEU A 400 12.46 -11.04 -9.62
CA LEU A 400 13.11 -11.36 -10.88
C LEU A 400 14.50 -11.98 -10.66
N MET A 401 15.36 -11.33 -9.86
CA MET A 401 16.78 -11.66 -9.77
C MET A 401 17.11 -12.64 -8.64
N ASP A 402 16.42 -12.54 -7.49
CA ASP A 402 16.71 -13.42 -6.36
C ASP A 402 15.84 -14.69 -6.40
N VAL A 403 14.56 -14.58 -6.76
CA VAL A 403 13.64 -15.73 -6.74
C VAL A 403 13.61 -16.47 -8.08
N ALA A 404 13.27 -15.80 -9.18
CA ALA A 404 13.04 -16.45 -10.46
C ALA A 404 14.34 -16.93 -11.12
N LEU A 405 15.42 -16.13 -11.10
CA LEU A 405 16.72 -16.52 -11.66
C LEU A 405 17.25 -17.80 -10.98
N HIS A 406 17.01 -17.93 -9.67
CA HIS A 406 17.43 -19.10 -8.89
C HIS A 406 16.39 -20.24 -8.90
N ARG A 407 15.27 -20.07 -9.60
CA ARG A 407 14.19 -21.06 -9.71
C ARG A 407 13.66 -21.50 -8.33
N CYS A 408 13.54 -20.57 -7.40
CA CYS A 408 13.05 -20.84 -6.06
C CYS A 408 11.53 -21.09 -6.05
N GLY A 409 11.09 -22.16 -5.40
CA GLY A 409 9.68 -22.44 -5.14
C GLY A 409 9.14 -21.48 -4.08
N VAL A 410 8.70 -20.31 -4.50
CA VAL A 410 8.10 -19.28 -3.65
C VAL A 410 6.71 -18.97 -4.17
N THR A 411 5.71 -18.97 -3.31
CA THR A 411 4.35 -18.55 -3.66
C THR A 411 4.09 -17.13 -3.16
N PHE A 412 3.92 -16.19 -4.07
CA PHE A 412 3.47 -14.83 -3.76
C PHE A 412 1.95 -14.77 -3.75
N VAL A 413 1.37 -14.25 -2.68
CA VAL A 413 -0.07 -14.04 -2.57
C VAL A 413 -0.35 -12.54 -2.57
N LEU A 414 -1.08 -12.10 -3.59
CA LEU A 414 -1.35 -10.69 -3.86
C LEU A 414 -2.81 -10.38 -3.54
N ASP A 415 -3.03 -9.92 -2.32
CA ASP A 415 -4.34 -9.43 -1.88
C ASP A 415 -4.60 -8.03 -2.47
N ARG A 416 -5.85 -7.67 -2.66
CA ARG A 416 -6.31 -6.39 -3.25
C ARG A 416 -5.78 -6.13 -4.66
N ALA A 417 -5.68 -7.18 -5.46
CA ALA A 417 -5.37 -7.05 -6.88
C ALA A 417 -6.53 -6.36 -7.64
N GLY A 418 -6.18 -5.61 -8.68
CA GLY A 418 -7.12 -4.82 -9.47
C GLY A 418 -7.53 -3.50 -8.80
N ILE A 419 -8.74 -3.03 -9.11
CA ILE A 419 -9.28 -1.78 -8.58
C ILE A 419 -9.72 -1.97 -7.13
N THR A 420 -9.08 -1.27 -6.19
CA THR A 420 -9.47 -1.23 -4.78
C THR A 420 -10.52 -0.15 -4.49
N GLY A 421 -10.52 0.92 -5.28
CA GLY A 421 -11.51 1.98 -5.27
C GLY A 421 -11.22 3.11 -4.29
N THR A 422 -11.77 3.04 -3.08
CA THR A 422 -11.77 4.16 -2.11
C THR A 422 -10.41 4.62 -1.63
N ASP A 423 -9.38 3.81 -1.80
CA ASP A 423 -8.01 4.14 -1.38
C ASP A 423 -7.20 4.86 -2.48
N GLY A 424 -7.77 5.01 -3.68
CA GLY A 424 -7.22 5.80 -4.77
C GLY A 424 -5.99 5.20 -5.46
N ALA A 425 -5.27 6.05 -6.18
CA ALA A 425 -4.24 5.68 -7.14
C ALA A 425 -3.13 4.77 -6.58
N SER A 426 -2.67 5.03 -5.35
CA SER A 426 -1.54 4.30 -4.76
C SER A 426 -1.90 2.92 -4.22
N HIS A 427 -3.19 2.60 -4.06
CA HIS A 427 -3.64 1.32 -3.54
C HIS A 427 -4.26 0.39 -4.59
N ASN A 428 -4.53 0.86 -5.81
CA ASN A 428 -5.00 -0.01 -6.88
C ASN A 428 -3.91 -1.00 -7.27
N GLY A 429 -4.17 -2.30 -7.08
CA GLY A 429 -3.26 -3.40 -7.42
C GLY A 429 -3.40 -3.81 -8.89
N MET A 430 -3.29 -2.85 -9.80
CA MET A 430 -3.58 -3.03 -11.23
C MET A 430 -2.32 -3.17 -12.11
N TRP A 431 -1.16 -3.31 -11.51
CA TRP A 431 0.13 -3.36 -12.22
C TRP A 431 0.75 -4.75 -12.24
N ASP A 432 0.34 -5.61 -11.30
CA ASP A 432 0.95 -6.90 -10.99
C ASP A 432 1.05 -7.81 -12.22
N MET A 433 -0.05 -8.09 -12.92
CA MET A 433 0.00 -8.95 -14.11
C MET A 433 0.82 -8.34 -15.24
N SER A 434 0.92 -7.00 -15.34
CA SER A 434 1.72 -6.34 -16.36
C SER A 434 3.22 -6.45 -16.11
N ILE A 435 3.66 -6.11 -14.90
CA ILE A 435 5.10 -6.13 -14.56
C ILE A 435 5.64 -7.56 -14.43
N LEU A 436 4.83 -8.49 -13.95
CA LEU A 436 5.26 -9.87 -13.73
C LEU A 436 5.24 -10.74 -15.00
N GLN A 437 4.63 -10.25 -16.11
CA GLN A 437 4.70 -10.97 -17.40
C GLN A 437 6.13 -11.17 -17.89
N CYS A 438 7.05 -10.24 -17.62
CA CYS A 438 8.43 -10.35 -18.07
C CYS A 438 9.31 -11.27 -17.19
N VAL A 439 8.83 -11.75 -16.05
CA VAL A 439 9.62 -12.59 -15.14
C VAL A 439 9.70 -14.04 -15.69
N PRO A 440 10.90 -14.55 -16.03
CA PRO A 440 11.02 -15.90 -16.58
C PRO A 440 10.58 -17.00 -15.61
N GLY A 441 9.84 -18.00 -16.10
CA GLY A 441 9.41 -19.15 -15.34
C GLY A 441 8.31 -18.89 -14.30
N LEU A 442 8.04 -17.64 -13.94
CA LEU A 442 6.98 -17.29 -13.01
C LEU A 442 5.60 -17.63 -13.58
N ARG A 443 4.73 -18.21 -12.73
CA ARG A 443 3.34 -18.55 -13.07
C ARG A 443 2.38 -17.65 -12.31
N ILE A 444 1.29 -17.21 -12.96
CA ILE A 444 0.29 -16.32 -12.35
C ILE A 444 -1.09 -16.96 -12.41
N ALA A 445 -1.68 -17.17 -11.26
CA ALA A 445 -3.06 -17.61 -11.07
C ALA A 445 -3.97 -16.42 -10.75
N ALA A 446 -5.15 -16.39 -11.39
CA ALA A 446 -6.18 -15.38 -11.15
C ALA A 446 -7.51 -16.08 -10.80
N PRO A 447 -7.76 -16.42 -9.53
CA PRO A 447 -8.97 -17.10 -9.10
C PRO A 447 -10.24 -16.29 -9.39
N ARG A 448 -11.30 -16.96 -9.88
CA ARG A 448 -12.59 -16.32 -10.15
C ARG A 448 -13.55 -16.33 -8.96
N ASP A 449 -13.35 -17.25 -8.02
CA ASP A 449 -14.19 -17.47 -6.83
C ASP A 449 -13.41 -18.15 -5.69
N ALA A 450 -14.09 -18.38 -4.56
CA ALA A 450 -13.50 -19.00 -3.37
C ALA A 450 -12.91 -20.41 -3.63
N ASP A 451 -13.61 -21.20 -4.44
CA ASP A 451 -13.17 -22.58 -4.73
C ASP A 451 -11.87 -22.56 -5.56
N GLN A 452 -11.77 -21.58 -6.48
CA GLN A 452 -10.56 -21.39 -7.28
C GLN A 452 -9.40 -20.81 -6.46
N VAL A 453 -9.64 -19.95 -5.45
CA VAL A 453 -8.58 -19.53 -4.52
C VAL A 453 -7.96 -20.74 -3.84
N ARG A 454 -8.80 -21.61 -3.28
CA ARG A 454 -8.33 -22.84 -2.60
C ARG A 454 -7.57 -23.77 -3.55
N ALA A 455 -8.14 -24.03 -4.72
CA ALA A 455 -7.52 -24.94 -5.69
C ALA A 455 -6.18 -24.40 -6.21
N GLN A 456 -6.16 -23.13 -6.66
CA GLN A 456 -4.96 -22.53 -7.25
C GLN A 456 -3.86 -22.25 -6.21
N LEU A 457 -4.22 -21.98 -4.95
CA LEU A 457 -3.23 -21.89 -3.88
C LEU A 457 -2.54 -23.24 -3.65
N ARG A 458 -3.29 -24.35 -3.63
CA ARG A 458 -2.72 -25.72 -3.53
C ARG A 458 -1.86 -26.07 -4.73
N GLU A 459 -2.30 -25.71 -5.93
CA GLU A 459 -1.50 -25.88 -7.14
C GLU A 459 -0.21 -25.04 -7.09
N ALA A 460 -0.28 -23.81 -6.57
CA ALA A 460 0.86 -22.91 -6.45
C ALA A 460 1.94 -23.43 -5.50
N VAL A 461 1.53 -23.87 -4.30
CA VAL A 461 2.48 -24.40 -3.30
C VAL A 461 3.04 -25.77 -3.66
N ALA A 462 2.54 -26.42 -4.70
CA ALA A 462 3.10 -27.67 -5.24
C ALA A 462 4.22 -27.43 -6.28
N VAL A 463 4.52 -26.18 -6.61
CA VAL A 463 5.58 -25.82 -7.56
C VAL A 463 6.85 -25.48 -6.79
N ASP A 464 7.84 -26.38 -6.81
CA ASP A 464 9.06 -26.23 -6.01
C ASP A 464 10.25 -25.66 -6.80
N ASP A 465 10.13 -25.49 -8.12
CA ASP A 465 11.22 -25.10 -9.02
C ASP A 465 10.98 -23.79 -9.79
N ALA A 466 9.96 -23.02 -9.40
CA ALA A 466 9.65 -21.73 -9.99
C ALA A 466 8.77 -20.89 -9.06
N PRO A 467 8.85 -19.54 -9.13
CA PRO A 467 7.90 -18.70 -8.41
C PRO A 467 6.48 -18.81 -8.96
N THR A 468 5.52 -18.75 -8.05
CA THR A 468 4.09 -18.71 -8.36
C THR A 468 3.44 -17.47 -7.74
N VAL A 469 2.37 -16.99 -8.36
CA VAL A 469 1.55 -15.88 -7.88
C VAL A 469 0.10 -16.31 -7.84
N VAL A 470 -0.57 -16.06 -6.73
CA VAL A 470 -2.03 -16.16 -6.61
C VAL A 470 -2.57 -14.77 -6.26
N ARG A 471 -3.37 -14.17 -7.16
CA ARG A 471 -3.88 -12.81 -7.00
C ARG A 471 -5.39 -12.78 -6.88
N PHE A 472 -5.91 -12.02 -5.93
CA PHE A 472 -7.36 -11.85 -5.74
C PHE A 472 -7.75 -10.44 -5.29
N SER A 473 -9.02 -10.09 -5.49
CA SER A 473 -9.55 -8.74 -5.31
C SER A 473 -9.85 -8.42 -3.83
N LYS A 474 -10.15 -7.15 -3.55
CA LYS A 474 -10.64 -6.67 -2.25
C LYS A 474 -12.12 -6.96 -2.08
N GLY A 475 -12.54 -7.30 -0.85
CA GLY A 475 -13.93 -7.34 -0.41
C GLY A 475 -14.58 -8.72 -0.52
N ALA A 476 -15.92 -8.75 -0.58
CA ALA A 476 -16.67 -10.00 -0.55
C ALA A 476 -16.46 -10.86 -1.81
N VAL A 477 -16.38 -12.18 -1.59
CA VAL A 477 -16.34 -13.16 -2.67
C VAL A 477 -17.74 -13.30 -3.25
N GLY A 478 -17.84 -13.29 -4.58
CA GLY A 478 -19.09 -13.60 -5.29
C GLY A 478 -19.45 -15.10 -5.20
N PRO A 479 -20.63 -15.47 -5.72
CA PRO A 479 -21.03 -16.86 -5.81
C PRO A 479 -20.06 -17.66 -6.70
N ALA A 480 -19.92 -18.95 -6.43
CA ALA A 480 -19.11 -19.86 -7.22
C ALA A 480 -19.60 -19.94 -8.68
N VAL A 481 -18.68 -19.83 -9.62
CA VAL A 481 -18.93 -19.96 -11.06
C VAL A 481 -18.45 -21.32 -11.54
N LYS A 482 -19.41 -22.22 -11.85
CA LYS A 482 -19.09 -23.57 -12.28
C LYS A 482 -18.62 -23.62 -13.73
N ALA A 483 -17.56 -24.38 -14.00
CA ALA A 483 -17.20 -24.74 -15.36
C ALA A 483 -18.18 -25.78 -15.93
N VAL A 484 -18.47 -25.67 -17.22
CA VAL A 484 -19.28 -26.62 -17.98
C VAL A 484 -18.42 -27.60 -18.76
N GLY A 485 -17.12 -27.35 -18.88
CA GLY A 485 -16.14 -28.16 -19.57
C GLY A 485 -14.71 -27.64 -19.37
N THR A 486 -13.77 -28.21 -20.08
CA THR A 486 -12.37 -27.78 -20.07
C THR A 486 -11.80 -27.69 -21.50
N ALA A 487 -10.82 -26.79 -21.69
CA ALA A 487 -10.03 -26.68 -22.92
C ALA A 487 -8.55 -26.51 -22.51
N GLY A 488 -7.76 -27.58 -22.65
CA GLY A 488 -6.44 -27.65 -22.01
C GLY A 488 -6.58 -27.60 -20.50
N SER A 489 -5.84 -26.72 -19.84
CA SER A 489 -5.96 -26.44 -18.40
C SER A 489 -6.98 -25.36 -18.06
N MET A 490 -7.58 -24.74 -19.07
CA MET A 490 -8.58 -23.68 -18.90
C MET A 490 -9.96 -24.27 -18.60
N ASP A 491 -10.73 -23.59 -17.76
CA ASP A 491 -12.16 -23.88 -17.54
C ASP A 491 -13.01 -23.22 -18.62
N VAL A 492 -13.92 -23.99 -19.23
CA VAL A 492 -14.97 -23.45 -20.09
C VAL A 492 -16.17 -23.10 -19.20
N LEU A 493 -16.49 -21.80 -19.10
CA LEU A 493 -17.61 -21.32 -18.28
C LEU A 493 -18.92 -21.31 -19.04
N ARG A 494 -18.84 -21.20 -20.39
CA ARG A 494 -19.98 -21.23 -21.29
C ARG A 494 -19.55 -21.68 -22.67
N GLU A 495 -20.32 -22.55 -23.29
CA GLU A 495 -20.20 -22.91 -24.69
C GLU A 495 -21.13 -22.07 -25.58
N ALA A 496 -20.69 -21.76 -26.79
CA ALA A 496 -21.47 -20.96 -27.74
C ALA A 496 -22.67 -21.69 -28.35
N GLY A 497 -22.74 -23.02 -28.22
CA GLY A 497 -23.84 -23.84 -28.77
C GLY A 497 -23.84 -23.97 -30.29
N THR A 498 -22.72 -23.62 -30.98
CA THR A 498 -22.55 -23.71 -32.45
C THR A 498 -21.14 -24.14 -32.79
N ASP A 499 -20.95 -24.75 -33.98
CA ASP A 499 -19.65 -25.19 -34.48
C ASP A 499 -18.78 -24.04 -35.00
N ALA A 500 -19.36 -22.90 -35.34
CA ALA A 500 -18.69 -21.68 -35.80
C ALA A 500 -19.07 -20.47 -34.93
N PRO A 501 -18.53 -20.38 -33.72
CA PRO A 501 -18.84 -19.31 -32.79
C PRO A 501 -18.22 -17.97 -33.20
N ASP A 502 -18.90 -16.87 -32.85
CA ASP A 502 -18.42 -15.52 -33.18
C ASP A 502 -17.31 -15.07 -32.24
N VAL A 503 -17.51 -15.17 -30.93
CA VAL A 503 -16.64 -14.56 -29.91
C VAL A 503 -16.05 -15.62 -28.99
N LEU A 504 -14.73 -15.62 -28.84
CA LEU A 504 -14.06 -16.24 -27.72
C LEU A 504 -13.78 -15.17 -26.64
N LEU A 505 -14.49 -15.25 -25.52
CA LEU A 505 -14.33 -14.33 -24.39
C LEU A 505 -13.43 -14.96 -23.34
N VAL A 506 -12.22 -14.43 -23.18
CA VAL A 506 -11.24 -14.84 -22.17
C VAL A 506 -11.47 -14.01 -20.91
N SER A 507 -11.99 -14.65 -19.89
CA SER A 507 -12.36 -14.04 -18.62
C SER A 507 -11.24 -14.17 -17.60
N VAL A 508 -10.74 -13.07 -17.06
CA VAL A 508 -9.64 -13.09 -16.08
C VAL A 508 -10.19 -12.92 -14.66
N GLY A 509 -10.08 -13.97 -13.88
CA GLY A 509 -10.29 -13.99 -12.43
C GLY A 509 -11.67 -13.49 -12.01
N VAL A 510 -11.71 -12.55 -11.09
CA VAL A 510 -12.91 -11.99 -10.45
C VAL A 510 -13.97 -11.45 -11.43
N LEU A 511 -13.61 -11.25 -12.70
CA LEU A 511 -14.51 -10.74 -13.73
C LEU A 511 -15.38 -11.83 -14.39
N ALA A 512 -15.27 -13.09 -13.99
CA ALA A 512 -16.03 -14.19 -14.57
C ALA A 512 -17.57 -13.98 -14.57
N PRO A 513 -18.21 -13.51 -13.48
CA PRO A 513 -19.64 -13.19 -13.51
C PRO A 513 -19.99 -12.11 -14.55
N MET A 514 -19.18 -11.07 -14.68
CA MET A 514 -19.38 -10.00 -15.67
C MET A 514 -19.20 -10.53 -17.10
N CYS A 515 -18.24 -11.42 -17.35
CA CYS A 515 -18.03 -12.03 -18.66
C CYS A 515 -19.22 -12.93 -19.06
N LEU A 516 -19.84 -13.64 -18.13
CA LEU A 516 -21.06 -14.38 -18.39
C LEU A 516 -22.26 -13.46 -18.69
N GLU A 517 -22.35 -12.30 -18.03
CA GLU A 517 -23.33 -11.25 -18.34
C GLU A 517 -23.10 -10.68 -19.75
N ILE A 518 -21.84 -10.38 -20.11
CA ILE A 518 -21.46 -9.93 -21.48
C ILE A 518 -21.93 -10.95 -22.51
N ALA A 519 -21.65 -12.24 -22.31
CA ALA A 519 -22.04 -13.29 -23.21
C ALA A 519 -23.58 -13.37 -23.37
N GLY A 520 -24.35 -13.19 -22.30
CA GLY A 520 -25.80 -13.11 -22.35
C GLY A 520 -26.32 -11.90 -23.14
N LEU A 521 -25.67 -10.74 -23.01
CA LEU A 521 -26.01 -9.54 -23.79
C LEU A 521 -25.66 -9.69 -25.27
N LEU A 522 -24.57 -10.38 -25.60
CA LEU A 522 -24.17 -10.68 -26.99
C LEU A 522 -25.15 -11.67 -27.65
N ASP A 523 -25.57 -12.72 -26.93
CA ASP A 523 -26.57 -13.67 -27.42
C ASP A 523 -27.89 -12.99 -27.76
N ALA A 524 -28.32 -12.03 -26.95
CA ALA A 524 -29.54 -11.26 -27.22
C ALA A 524 -29.42 -10.45 -28.54
N GLN A 525 -28.21 -10.27 -29.07
CA GLN A 525 -27.94 -9.68 -30.38
C GLN A 525 -27.63 -10.72 -31.47
N GLY A 526 -27.79 -12.02 -31.16
CA GLY A 526 -27.50 -13.11 -32.10
C GLY A 526 -26.00 -13.42 -32.26
N ILE A 527 -25.14 -12.94 -31.36
CA ILE A 527 -23.69 -13.16 -31.40
C ILE A 527 -23.34 -14.32 -30.47
N SER A 528 -22.91 -15.43 -31.05
CA SER A 528 -22.58 -16.65 -30.30
C SER A 528 -21.24 -16.53 -29.57
N THR A 529 -21.22 -16.83 -28.27
CA THR A 529 -20.06 -16.54 -27.42
C THR A 529 -19.66 -17.75 -26.56
N THR A 530 -18.39 -18.16 -26.71
CA THR A 530 -17.71 -19.07 -25.77
C THR A 530 -17.01 -18.26 -24.70
N VAL A 531 -17.14 -18.63 -23.42
CA VAL A 531 -16.45 -17.98 -22.30
C VAL A 531 -15.49 -18.97 -21.66
N VAL A 532 -14.21 -18.60 -21.57
CA VAL A 532 -13.17 -19.40 -20.92
C VAL A 532 -12.51 -18.61 -19.79
N ASP A 533 -12.17 -19.31 -18.72
CA ASP A 533 -11.31 -18.82 -17.64
C ASP A 533 -9.94 -19.52 -17.77
N PRO A 534 -8.85 -18.80 -18.02
CA PRO A 534 -7.53 -19.39 -18.07
C PRO A 534 -7.09 -20.05 -16.77
N ARG A 535 -7.64 -19.67 -15.61
CA ARG A 535 -7.19 -20.02 -14.26
C ARG A 535 -5.77 -19.54 -13.98
N TRP A 536 -4.80 -20.04 -14.77
CA TRP A 536 -3.42 -19.58 -14.84
C TRP A 536 -3.28 -18.68 -16.08
N VAL A 537 -3.06 -17.38 -15.85
CA VAL A 537 -2.95 -16.37 -16.92
C VAL A 537 -1.52 -16.26 -17.47
N LYS A 538 -0.57 -16.88 -16.79
CA LYS A 538 0.81 -17.04 -17.21
C LYS A 538 1.34 -18.42 -16.74
N PRO A 539 1.94 -19.21 -17.65
CA PRO A 539 1.96 -19.00 -19.11
C PRO A 539 0.56 -19.05 -19.72
N VAL A 540 0.39 -18.49 -20.93
CA VAL A 540 -0.84 -18.67 -21.70
C VAL A 540 -0.95 -20.14 -22.11
N ASP A 541 -2.12 -20.74 -21.89
CA ASP A 541 -2.36 -22.16 -22.22
C ASP A 541 -2.27 -22.41 -23.71
N GLU A 542 -1.54 -23.45 -24.11
CA GLU A 542 -1.33 -23.82 -25.52
C GLU A 542 -2.64 -24.15 -26.25
N ALA A 543 -3.68 -24.61 -25.52
CA ALA A 543 -5.00 -24.90 -26.09
C ALA A 543 -5.77 -23.61 -26.47
N LEU A 544 -5.33 -22.42 -26.03
CA LEU A 544 -6.01 -21.18 -26.34
C LEU A 544 -5.93 -20.85 -27.85
N ALA A 545 -4.79 -21.04 -28.49
CA ALA A 545 -4.62 -20.71 -29.90
C ALA A 545 -5.50 -21.57 -30.85
N PRO A 546 -5.56 -22.91 -30.72
CA PRO A 546 -6.50 -23.73 -31.49
C PRO A 546 -7.98 -23.38 -31.19
N LEU A 547 -8.29 -23.04 -29.96
CA LEU A 547 -9.65 -22.62 -29.59
C LEU A 547 -9.99 -21.27 -30.26
N ALA A 548 -9.07 -20.31 -30.21
CA ALA A 548 -9.23 -18.99 -30.84
C ALA A 548 -9.45 -19.09 -32.37
N ALA A 549 -8.71 -20.00 -33.04
CA ALA A 549 -8.82 -20.21 -34.49
C ALA A 549 -10.24 -20.65 -34.94
N ARG A 550 -11.10 -21.12 -34.03
CA ARG A 550 -12.48 -21.50 -34.32
C ARG A 550 -13.47 -20.33 -34.20
N HIS A 551 -13.01 -19.19 -33.71
CA HIS A 551 -13.82 -18.01 -33.46
C HIS A 551 -13.47 -16.87 -34.42
N ARG A 552 -14.39 -15.96 -34.64
CA ARG A 552 -14.20 -14.79 -35.50
C ARG A 552 -13.42 -13.67 -34.84
N VAL A 553 -13.52 -13.58 -33.50
CA VAL A 553 -12.81 -12.58 -32.70
C VAL A 553 -12.51 -13.13 -31.30
N VAL A 554 -11.37 -12.73 -30.78
CA VAL A 554 -10.98 -12.98 -29.38
C VAL A 554 -11.17 -11.70 -28.58
N VAL A 555 -11.80 -11.81 -27.43
CA VAL A 555 -11.99 -10.72 -26.48
C VAL A 555 -11.39 -11.13 -25.14
N THR A 556 -10.51 -10.30 -24.56
CA THR A 556 -9.99 -10.50 -23.21
C THR A 556 -10.53 -9.44 -22.27
N VAL A 557 -10.90 -9.84 -21.04
CA VAL A 557 -11.41 -8.93 -20.01
C VAL A 557 -10.64 -9.15 -18.72
N GLU A 558 -9.89 -8.14 -18.29
CA GLU A 558 -8.99 -8.24 -17.13
C GLU A 558 -9.11 -7.05 -16.17
N ASP A 559 -8.97 -7.31 -14.88
CA ASP A 559 -8.88 -6.30 -13.83
C ASP A 559 -7.40 -5.93 -13.55
N ASN A 560 -6.74 -5.42 -14.59
CA ASN A 560 -5.34 -5.02 -14.62
C ASN A 560 -5.13 -3.96 -15.70
N SER A 561 -3.99 -3.28 -15.68
CA SER A 561 -3.61 -2.40 -16.78
C SER A 561 -3.56 -3.17 -18.11
N ARG A 562 -4.16 -2.61 -19.15
CA ARG A 562 -4.10 -3.18 -20.51
C ARG A 562 -2.67 -3.27 -21.05
N ALA A 563 -1.82 -2.32 -20.66
CA ALA A 563 -0.44 -2.28 -21.11
C ALA A 563 0.36 -3.44 -20.47
N GLY A 564 0.77 -4.40 -21.29
CA GLY A 564 1.51 -5.58 -20.83
C GLY A 564 0.70 -6.59 -20.03
N GLY A 565 -0.63 -6.45 -19.94
CA GLY A 565 -1.52 -7.38 -19.24
C GLY A 565 -1.78 -8.68 -19.99
N VAL A 566 -2.80 -9.41 -19.54
CA VAL A 566 -3.18 -10.72 -20.11
C VAL A 566 -3.59 -10.61 -21.57
N GLY A 567 -4.33 -9.55 -21.96
CA GLY A 567 -4.68 -9.31 -23.35
C GLY A 567 -3.45 -9.18 -24.25
N SER A 568 -2.40 -8.53 -23.79
CA SER A 568 -1.11 -8.44 -24.51
C SER A 568 -0.43 -9.80 -24.65
N ALA A 569 -0.41 -10.61 -23.57
CA ALA A 569 0.18 -11.95 -23.57
C ALA A 569 -0.58 -12.90 -24.51
N VAL A 570 -1.91 -12.88 -24.49
CA VAL A 570 -2.76 -13.65 -25.40
C VAL A 570 -2.51 -13.23 -26.86
N SER A 571 -2.46 -11.92 -27.14
CA SER A 571 -2.16 -11.42 -28.49
C SER A 571 -0.81 -11.91 -29.01
N GLN A 572 0.21 -11.96 -28.14
CA GLN A 572 1.52 -12.52 -28.51
C GLN A 572 1.43 -14.02 -28.77
N ALA A 573 0.79 -14.78 -27.90
CA ALA A 573 0.65 -16.23 -28.04
C ALA A 573 -0.08 -16.61 -29.33
N LEU A 574 -1.12 -15.88 -29.73
CA LEU A 574 -1.82 -16.11 -30.99
C LEU A 574 -0.92 -15.86 -32.19
N ARG A 575 -0.14 -14.77 -32.19
CA ARG A 575 0.83 -14.50 -33.30
C ARG A 575 1.92 -15.55 -33.38
N ASP A 576 2.47 -15.99 -32.25
CA ASP A 576 3.51 -17.01 -32.19
C ASP A 576 2.97 -18.37 -32.70
N ALA A 577 1.70 -18.66 -32.49
CA ALA A 577 1.01 -19.84 -33.01
C ALA A 577 0.54 -19.69 -34.49
N GLY A 578 0.74 -18.54 -35.14
CA GLY A 578 0.27 -18.27 -36.49
C GLY A 578 -1.26 -18.14 -36.63
N VAL A 579 -1.96 -17.84 -35.55
CA VAL A 579 -3.42 -17.64 -35.55
C VAL A 579 -3.75 -16.18 -35.80
N ASP A 580 -4.30 -15.90 -36.99
CA ASP A 580 -4.69 -14.55 -37.44
C ASP A 580 -6.18 -14.29 -37.16
N VAL A 581 -6.51 -14.12 -35.90
CA VAL A 581 -7.84 -13.77 -35.43
C VAL A 581 -7.78 -12.39 -34.77
N PRO A 582 -8.68 -11.43 -35.11
CA PRO A 582 -8.74 -10.14 -34.44
C PRO A 582 -8.90 -10.29 -32.93
N LEU A 583 -8.14 -9.47 -32.19
CA LEU A 583 -8.24 -9.45 -30.72
C LEU A 583 -8.61 -8.05 -30.23
N ARG A 584 -9.53 -8.00 -29.27
CA ARG A 584 -9.87 -6.79 -28.51
C ARG A 584 -9.69 -7.06 -27.03
N ASP A 585 -8.82 -6.30 -26.40
CA ASP A 585 -8.56 -6.34 -24.95
C ASP A 585 -9.36 -5.27 -24.22
N PHE A 586 -9.96 -5.66 -23.10
CA PHE A 586 -10.62 -4.78 -22.15
C PHE A 586 -9.95 -4.91 -20.78
N GLY A 587 -9.57 -3.79 -20.23
CA GLY A 587 -8.88 -3.70 -18.94
C GLY A 587 -8.73 -2.25 -18.52
N ILE A 588 -7.96 -2.01 -17.48
CA ILE A 588 -7.74 -0.68 -16.94
C ILE A 588 -6.83 0.11 -17.88
N PRO A 589 -7.20 1.34 -18.29
CA PRO A 589 -6.33 2.19 -19.09
C PRO A 589 -5.05 2.54 -18.31
N PRO A 590 -3.94 2.89 -19.01
CA PRO A 590 -2.66 3.20 -18.34
C PRO A 590 -2.67 4.62 -17.75
N VAL A 591 -3.57 4.86 -16.79
CA VAL A 591 -3.75 6.11 -16.05
C VAL A 591 -3.86 5.83 -14.56
N PHE A 592 -3.52 6.81 -13.74
CA PHE A 592 -3.85 6.75 -12.31
C PHE A 592 -5.33 7.01 -12.11
N LEU A 593 -5.97 6.13 -11.32
CA LEU A 593 -7.42 6.20 -11.06
C LEU A 593 -7.67 6.95 -9.75
N ASP A 594 -8.61 7.88 -9.77
CA ASP A 594 -9.04 8.60 -8.58
C ASP A 594 -9.79 7.69 -7.59
N HIS A 595 -9.94 8.16 -6.36
CA HIS A 595 -10.68 7.46 -5.32
C HIS A 595 -12.20 7.54 -5.56
N ALA A 596 -12.83 6.39 -5.61
CA ALA A 596 -14.29 6.23 -5.64
C ALA A 596 -14.63 4.78 -5.25
N SER A 597 -15.89 4.37 -5.26
CA SER A 597 -16.21 2.95 -5.15
C SER A 597 -15.69 2.19 -6.39
N ARG A 598 -15.31 0.91 -6.22
CA ARG A 598 -14.89 0.06 -7.35
C ARG A 598 -15.88 0.12 -8.52
N LYS A 599 -17.19 0.07 -8.22
CA LYS A 599 -18.26 0.12 -9.24
C LYS A 599 -18.25 1.43 -10.03
N GLU A 600 -18.07 2.56 -9.33
CA GLU A 600 -18.01 3.88 -9.99
C GLU A 600 -16.76 4.00 -10.86
N VAL A 601 -15.60 3.57 -10.37
CA VAL A 601 -14.36 3.57 -11.14
C VAL A 601 -14.49 2.71 -12.39
N MET A 602 -15.01 1.47 -12.27
CA MET A 602 -15.22 0.58 -13.42
C MET A 602 -16.17 1.20 -14.45
N ALA A 603 -17.24 1.85 -14.01
CA ALA A 603 -18.18 2.53 -14.90
C ALA A 603 -17.52 3.72 -15.64
N GLU A 604 -16.68 4.48 -14.94
CA GLU A 604 -15.98 5.63 -15.50
C GLU A 604 -15.00 5.25 -16.61
N ILE A 605 -14.29 4.13 -16.45
CA ILE A 605 -13.35 3.62 -17.46
C ILE A 605 -14.02 2.73 -18.52
N GLY A 606 -15.35 2.55 -18.48
CA GLY A 606 -16.09 1.73 -19.43
C GLY A 606 -15.87 0.21 -19.29
N LEU A 607 -15.38 -0.24 -18.13
CA LEU A 607 -15.19 -1.66 -17.82
C LEU A 607 -16.46 -2.22 -17.16
N THR A 608 -17.57 -2.21 -17.91
CA THR A 608 -18.87 -2.73 -17.50
C THR A 608 -19.42 -3.68 -18.56
N ALA A 609 -20.29 -4.62 -18.16
CA ALA A 609 -20.86 -5.58 -19.09
C ALA A 609 -21.61 -4.93 -20.26
N PRO A 610 -22.48 -3.90 -20.07
CA PRO A 610 -23.15 -3.23 -21.19
C PRO A 610 -22.19 -2.48 -22.14
N ASP A 611 -21.16 -1.83 -21.59
CA ASP A 611 -20.19 -1.07 -22.41
C ASP A 611 -19.33 -1.99 -23.26
N ILE A 612 -18.86 -3.10 -22.68
CA ILE A 612 -18.06 -4.10 -23.40
C ILE A 612 -18.93 -4.80 -24.44
N ALA A 613 -20.15 -5.26 -24.09
CA ALA A 613 -21.04 -5.91 -25.04
C ALA A 613 -21.34 -5.01 -26.24
N ARG A 614 -21.63 -3.72 -26.01
CA ARG A 614 -21.86 -2.74 -27.08
C ARG A 614 -20.65 -2.61 -28.02
N GLN A 615 -19.43 -2.53 -27.48
CA GLN A 615 -18.20 -2.42 -28.28
C GLN A 615 -17.92 -3.71 -29.07
N VAL A 616 -18.15 -4.87 -28.46
CA VAL A 616 -17.97 -6.17 -29.13
C VAL A 616 -19.00 -6.36 -30.24
N THR A 617 -20.27 -5.98 -30.02
CA THR A 617 -21.31 -5.98 -31.06
C THR A 617 -20.90 -5.12 -32.27
N GLY A 618 -20.38 -3.90 -32.01
CA GLY A 618 -19.84 -3.04 -33.07
C GLY A 618 -18.69 -3.68 -33.84
N LEU A 619 -17.76 -4.34 -33.12
CA LEU A 619 -16.62 -5.02 -33.73
C LEU A 619 -17.06 -6.20 -34.63
N VAL A 620 -18.01 -7.02 -34.20
CA VAL A 620 -18.56 -8.13 -34.99
C VAL A 620 -19.22 -7.59 -36.27
N ALA A 621 -20.04 -6.53 -36.16
CA ALA A 621 -20.66 -5.88 -37.32
C ALA A 621 -19.65 -5.30 -38.32
N GLU A 622 -18.55 -4.71 -37.85
CA GLU A 622 -17.46 -4.25 -38.70
C GLU A 622 -16.78 -5.41 -39.45
N LEU A 623 -16.62 -6.56 -38.83
CA LEU A 623 -16.08 -7.76 -39.47
C LEU A 623 -17.03 -8.26 -40.57
N ASP A 624 -18.34 -8.27 -40.33
CA ASP A 624 -19.35 -8.64 -41.34
C ASP A 624 -19.27 -7.72 -42.57
N GLY A 625 -19.25 -6.40 -42.36
CA GLY A 625 -19.11 -5.42 -43.45
C GLY A 625 -17.82 -5.56 -44.26
N ARG A 626 -16.71 -5.94 -43.63
CA ARG A 626 -15.44 -6.23 -44.33
C ARG A 626 -15.50 -7.52 -45.13
N TYR A 627 -16.19 -8.55 -44.66
CA TYR A 627 -16.40 -9.80 -45.43
C TYR A 627 -17.27 -9.56 -46.64
N GLU A 628 -18.39 -8.83 -46.50
CA GLU A 628 -19.26 -8.47 -47.64
C GLU A 628 -18.54 -7.65 -48.69
N SER A 629 -17.73 -6.66 -48.30
CA SER A 629 -16.95 -5.84 -49.24
C SER A 629 -15.86 -6.63 -49.96
N ARG A 630 -15.21 -7.60 -49.31
CA ARG A 630 -14.22 -8.50 -49.95
C ARG A 630 -14.89 -9.51 -50.88
N ALA A 631 -16.05 -10.02 -50.52
CA ALA A 631 -16.81 -10.93 -51.38
C ALA A 631 -17.33 -10.21 -52.65
N ALA A 632 -17.72 -8.94 -52.53
CA ALA A 632 -18.16 -8.12 -53.66
C ALA A 632 -17.04 -7.74 -54.64
N VAL A 633 -15.77 -7.79 -54.18
CA VAL A 633 -14.58 -7.46 -55.01
C VAL A 633 -13.92 -8.72 -55.62
N ALA A 634 -14.33 -9.92 -55.22
CA ALA A 634 -13.79 -11.14 -55.83
C ALA A 634 -14.21 -11.24 -57.28
N PRO A 635 -13.27 -11.36 -58.26
CA PRO A 635 -13.62 -11.47 -59.67
C PRO A 635 -14.38 -12.78 -59.91
N VAL A 636 -15.55 -12.68 -60.54
CA VAL A 636 -16.21 -13.85 -61.14
C VAL A 636 -15.20 -14.52 -62.04
N ARG A 637 -14.71 -15.69 -61.67
CA ARG A 637 -13.89 -16.52 -62.61
C ARG A 637 -14.87 -17.17 -63.57
N ASP A 638 -14.84 -16.69 -64.80
CA ASP A 638 -15.42 -17.37 -65.97
C ASP A 638 -14.72 -18.71 -66.25
#